data_7425e3738a8be3b829ac1d289bea3c4d
#
_entry.id   7425e3738a8be3b829ac1d289bea3c4d
#
_cell.length_a   1.000
_cell.length_b   1.000
_cell.length_c   1.000
_cell.angle_alpha   90.00
_cell.angle_beta   90.00
_cell.angle_gamma   90.00
#
_symmetry.space_group_name_H-M   'P 1'
#
loop_
_entity.id
_entity.type
_entity.pdbx_description
1 polymer ?
#
loop_
_entity_poly.entity_id
_entity_poly.type
_entity_poly.pdbx_seq_one_letter_code
_entity_poly.pdbx_strand_id
1 'polypeptide(L)'
;MDKFELVSEFKPQGDQPQAIQTLVDGIKKGEKCQTLLGVTGSGKTFTMANVIAQVNKPTIVLAHNKTLAAQLCSEFKEFFPNNCVEFFVSYYDYYQPEAYIPQTDTFIEKNSLTNDEIDKLRHSATFALLERKDVIIVASVSCIYGLGDPEDYKNLMLSLRVGMVKDRDELLKKLVSMQYERNDINFVRNKFRVRGDVVEIFPSNNGENAIRVEFFGDEIERICEVNVVTGEIVGVRQHAVISPASHYVTTNEKMIAALAGIEAEMREQVKYFKERDLLIEAQRIEQRTMYDIEMMQEIGFCQGIENYSRHISGRAPGSAPYTLLDYFPDDYLMIIDESHVTIPQVRAMYNGDRARKETLIKYGFRLPSAADNRPLKFEEFEDRLNQVIFTSATPSDYEKEHSTVVAEQVIRPTGLLDPKITIKPTENQIDDLIGEINKRNEQGFRTLVTTLTKRMAEDLTDYLTGVGIKVRYMHSDISTIERAEIIKDLRMGEFDVLVGINLLREGLDIPEVALVAILDADKEGFLRSEMSLIQTIGRAARNSEGQVIMYADTVTKSMKKAIDETDRRRGIQQKFNEEHGIIPKTIKKDIRDIIESLKPIEDDTETAEENIINYEKTIAELQAKMIKAAENLEFEEAAALRDRIRKLEKEIGKRCTGINGNDTGRYKAINKLL
;
A
#
# COMPACT_ATOMS: atom_id res chain seq x y z
N MET A 1 -8.31 24.52 -6.65
CA MET A 1 -9.55 24.79 -5.87
C MET A 1 -9.18 24.91 -4.40
N ASP A 2 -9.91 25.72 -3.64
CA ASP A 2 -9.58 25.91 -2.21
C ASP A 2 -10.60 25.23 -1.27
N LYS A 3 -11.55 24.47 -1.84
CA LYS A 3 -12.60 23.79 -1.05
C LYS A 3 -12.84 22.38 -1.57
N PHE A 4 -13.14 21.48 -0.64
CA PHE A 4 -13.60 20.15 -0.97
C PHE A 4 -15.06 20.18 -1.40
N GLU A 5 -15.37 19.52 -2.52
CA GLU A 5 -16.70 19.35 -3.06
C GLU A 5 -17.09 17.88 -3.02
N LEU A 6 -17.96 17.52 -2.04
CA LEU A 6 -18.43 16.16 -1.91
C LEU A 6 -19.51 15.89 -2.96
N VAL A 7 -19.28 14.92 -3.82
CA VAL A 7 -20.25 14.43 -4.82
C VAL A 7 -20.70 13.03 -4.41
N SER A 8 -22.00 12.88 -4.11
CA SER A 8 -22.57 11.57 -3.74
C SER A 8 -24.05 11.54 -4.01
N GLU A 9 -24.53 10.39 -4.50
CA GLU A 9 -25.98 10.10 -4.58
C GLU A 9 -26.58 9.77 -3.20
N PHE A 10 -25.73 9.44 -2.22
CA PHE A 10 -26.15 9.08 -0.86
C PHE A 10 -26.27 10.32 0.03
N LYS A 11 -27.22 10.24 0.94
CA LYS A 11 -27.37 11.21 2.06
C LYS A 11 -27.04 10.51 3.38
N PRO A 12 -26.48 11.23 4.37
CA PRO A 12 -26.25 10.66 5.69
C PRO A 12 -27.53 10.09 6.31
N GLN A 13 -27.46 8.84 6.79
CA GLN A 13 -28.60 8.11 7.38
C GLN A 13 -28.20 7.46 8.72
N GLY A 14 -29.19 7.04 9.49
CA GLY A 14 -28.95 6.41 10.78
C GLY A 14 -28.20 7.33 11.75
N ASP A 15 -27.10 6.84 12.29
CA ASP A 15 -26.24 7.58 13.22
C ASP A 15 -25.26 8.53 12.50
N GLN A 16 -25.15 8.45 11.18
CA GLN A 16 -24.17 9.24 10.42
C GLN A 16 -24.32 10.76 10.61
N PRO A 17 -25.54 11.37 10.55
CA PRO A 17 -25.68 12.80 10.75
C PRO A 17 -25.14 13.27 12.11
N GLN A 18 -25.46 12.53 13.17
CA GLN A 18 -25.01 12.83 14.52
C GLN A 18 -23.50 12.64 14.67
N ALA A 19 -22.95 11.54 14.12
CA ALA A 19 -21.51 11.26 14.16
C ALA A 19 -20.73 12.34 13.41
N ILE A 20 -21.16 12.74 12.21
CA ILE A 20 -20.54 13.83 11.42
C ILE A 20 -20.56 15.12 12.23
N GLN A 21 -21.71 15.51 12.78
CA GLN A 21 -21.84 16.77 13.54
C GLN A 21 -20.93 16.75 14.77
N THR A 22 -20.89 15.64 15.52
CA THR A 22 -20.05 15.48 16.71
C THR A 22 -18.58 15.64 16.38
N LEU A 23 -18.08 14.98 15.32
CA LEU A 23 -16.70 15.05 14.90
C LEU A 23 -16.32 16.44 14.37
N VAL A 24 -17.18 17.06 13.57
CA VAL A 24 -16.96 18.41 13.04
C VAL A 24 -16.90 19.45 14.16
N ASP A 25 -17.82 19.36 15.12
CA ASP A 25 -17.86 20.27 16.26
C ASP A 25 -16.63 20.10 17.16
N GLY A 26 -16.15 18.87 17.35
CA GLY A 26 -14.92 18.58 18.05
C GLY A 26 -13.71 19.22 17.35
N ILE A 27 -13.58 19.06 16.02
CA ILE A 27 -12.49 19.70 15.24
C ILE A 27 -12.55 21.22 15.36
N LYS A 28 -13.75 21.83 15.24
CA LYS A 28 -13.93 23.27 15.37
C LYS A 28 -13.61 23.79 16.77
N LYS A 29 -13.80 22.98 17.81
CA LYS A 29 -13.42 23.31 19.21
C LYS A 29 -11.93 23.13 19.49
N GLY A 30 -11.17 22.58 18.56
CA GLY A 30 -9.75 22.31 18.72
C GLY A 30 -9.40 20.99 19.44
N GLU A 31 -10.35 20.05 19.52
CA GLU A 31 -10.08 18.74 20.09
C GLU A 31 -8.98 18.02 19.28
N LYS A 32 -7.92 17.55 19.97
CA LYS A 32 -6.78 16.94 19.30
C LYS A 32 -7.10 15.52 18.79
N CYS A 33 -7.77 14.72 19.61
CA CYS A 33 -8.05 13.31 19.29
C CYS A 33 -9.54 13.00 19.49
N GLN A 34 -10.14 12.35 18.50
CA GLN A 34 -11.53 11.91 18.51
C GLN A 34 -11.62 10.49 17.97
N THR A 35 -12.62 9.73 18.39
CA THR A 35 -12.85 8.36 17.88
C THR A 35 -14.21 8.26 17.21
N LEU A 36 -14.21 7.73 15.96
CA LEU A 36 -15.41 7.22 15.29
C LEU A 36 -15.49 5.72 15.55
N LEU A 37 -16.32 5.33 16.51
CA LEU A 37 -16.65 3.93 16.78
C LEU A 37 -17.72 3.49 15.79
N GLY A 38 -17.29 2.93 14.64
CA GLY A 38 -18.20 2.56 13.58
C GLY A 38 -18.15 1.07 13.27
N VAL A 39 -19.32 0.40 13.36
CA VAL A 39 -19.41 -1.02 13.01
C VAL A 39 -19.10 -1.26 11.53
N THR A 40 -18.74 -2.48 11.19
CA THR A 40 -18.50 -2.86 9.79
C THR A 40 -19.76 -2.65 8.95
N GLY A 41 -19.65 -1.96 7.82
CA GLY A 41 -20.77 -1.67 6.91
C GLY A 41 -21.66 -0.51 7.33
N SER A 42 -21.30 0.27 8.36
CA SER A 42 -22.04 1.48 8.75
C SER A 42 -21.78 2.70 7.85
N GLY A 43 -20.83 2.61 6.90
CA GLY A 43 -20.46 3.71 6.00
C GLY A 43 -19.48 4.69 6.63
N LYS A 44 -18.48 4.21 7.38
CA LYS A 44 -17.40 5.04 7.98
C LYS A 44 -16.74 5.95 6.95
N THR A 45 -16.38 5.42 5.77
CA THR A 45 -15.73 6.21 4.70
C THR A 45 -16.57 7.40 4.27
N PHE A 46 -17.89 7.19 4.12
CA PHE A 46 -18.81 8.27 3.78
C PHE A 46 -18.92 9.31 4.89
N THR A 47 -18.92 8.89 6.16
CA THR A 47 -18.88 9.79 7.31
C THR A 47 -17.60 10.61 7.31
N MET A 48 -16.43 9.98 7.09
CA MET A 48 -15.15 10.67 6.96
C MET A 48 -15.15 11.68 5.81
N ALA A 49 -15.69 11.32 4.63
CA ALA A 49 -15.81 12.22 3.49
C ALA A 49 -16.66 13.46 3.82
N ASN A 50 -17.78 13.28 4.52
CA ASN A 50 -18.62 14.39 4.97
C ASN A 50 -17.90 15.30 5.99
N VAL A 51 -17.10 14.74 6.88
CA VAL A 51 -16.29 15.52 7.84
C VAL A 51 -15.24 16.33 7.07
N ILE A 52 -14.49 15.72 6.15
CA ILE A 52 -13.45 16.40 5.33
C ILE A 52 -14.08 17.58 4.58
N ALA A 53 -15.23 17.37 3.92
CA ALA A 53 -15.91 18.42 3.16
C ALA A 53 -16.34 19.61 4.05
N GLN A 54 -16.74 19.36 5.30
CA GLN A 54 -17.20 20.41 6.21
C GLN A 54 -16.07 21.16 6.94
N VAL A 55 -14.95 20.47 7.22
CA VAL A 55 -13.81 21.10 7.91
C VAL A 55 -12.81 21.75 6.95
N ASN A 56 -12.80 21.32 5.71
CA ASN A 56 -12.03 21.89 4.61
C ASN A 56 -10.51 22.03 4.90
N LYS A 57 -9.90 20.97 5.46
CA LYS A 57 -8.47 20.89 5.76
C LYS A 57 -7.78 19.88 4.89
N PRO A 58 -6.53 20.10 4.46
CA PRO A 58 -5.71 19.04 3.88
C PRO A 58 -5.74 17.82 4.77
N THR A 59 -5.97 16.65 4.20
CA THR A 59 -6.24 15.46 5.00
C THR A 59 -5.32 14.30 4.61
N ILE A 60 -4.79 13.60 5.60
CA ILE A 60 -4.15 12.31 5.41
C ILE A 60 -5.02 11.21 6.01
N VAL A 61 -5.27 10.14 5.23
CA VAL A 61 -5.96 8.94 5.67
C VAL A 61 -4.94 7.81 5.75
N LEU A 62 -4.65 7.36 6.95
CA LEU A 62 -3.64 6.33 7.21
C LEU A 62 -4.29 4.95 7.33
N ALA A 63 -3.87 4.02 6.48
CA ALA A 63 -4.31 2.62 6.48
C ALA A 63 -3.15 1.67 6.78
N HIS A 64 -3.42 0.55 7.44
CA HIS A 64 -2.39 -0.40 7.88
C HIS A 64 -1.80 -1.26 6.75
N ASN A 65 -2.42 -1.35 5.57
CA ASN A 65 -1.91 -2.10 4.43
C ASN A 65 -2.24 -1.43 3.08
N LYS A 66 -1.54 -1.87 2.00
CA LYS A 66 -1.70 -1.31 0.65
C LYS A 66 -3.10 -1.54 0.07
N THR A 67 -3.70 -2.70 0.32
CA THR A 67 -5.02 -3.08 -0.23
C THR A 67 -6.13 -2.19 0.32
N LEU A 68 -6.14 -1.99 1.63
CA LEU A 68 -7.11 -1.08 2.27
C LEU A 68 -6.88 0.36 1.83
N ALA A 69 -5.62 0.80 1.73
CA ALA A 69 -5.29 2.13 1.23
C ALA A 69 -5.78 2.33 -0.22
N ALA A 70 -5.62 1.33 -1.10
CA ALA A 70 -6.12 1.39 -2.48
C ALA A 70 -7.65 1.47 -2.54
N GLN A 71 -8.35 0.66 -1.74
CA GLN A 71 -9.80 0.72 -1.63
C GLN A 71 -10.28 2.09 -1.16
N LEU A 72 -9.70 2.62 -0.08
CA LEU A 72 -10.07 3.94 0.46
C LEU A 72 -9.77 5.05 -0.56
N CYS A 73 -8.64 4.97 -1.26
CA CYS A 73 -8.29 5.93 -2.31
C CYS A 73 -9.33 5.94 -3.44
N SER A 74 -9.79 4.77 -3.89
CA SER A 74 -10.85 4.65 -4.89
C SER A 74 -12.18 5.25 -4.38
N GLU A 75 -12.57 4.92 -3.15
CA GLU A 75 -13.80 5.45 -2.54
C GLU A 75 -13.73 6.99 -2.39
N PHE A 76 -12.60 7.56 -1.95
CA PHE A 76 -12.42 9.01 -1.85
C PHE A 76 -12.38 9.70 -3.22
N LYS A 77 -11.82 9.09 -4.26
CA LYS A 77 -11.89 9.61 -5.64
C LYS A 77 -13.31 9.66 -6.17
N GLU A 78 -14.14 8.69 -5.82
CA GLU A 78 -15.57 8.71 -6.17
C GLU A 78 -16.31 9.84 -5.43
N PHE A 79 -15.99 10.08 -4.14
CA PHE A 79 -16.60 11.16 -3.36
C PHE A 79 -16.07 12.56 -3.70
N PHE A 80 -14.86 12.69 -4.18
CA PHE A 80 -14.19 13.96 -4.47
C PHE A 80 -13.59 14.00 -5.89
N PRO A 81 -14.43 13.82 -6.94
CA PRO A 81 -13.93 13.74 -8.33
C PRO A 81 -13.28 15.03 -8.83
N ASN A 82 -13.59 16.17 -8.21
CA ASN A 82 -13.08 17.50 -8.59
C ASN A 82 -11.88 17.95 -7.72
N ASN A 83 -11.56 17.21 -6.65
CA ASN A 83 -10.48 17.54 -5.73
C ASN A 83 -9.28 16.59 -5.93
N CYS A 84 -8.18 16.87 -5.26
CA CYS A 84 -6.96 16.10 -5.39
C CYS A 84 -6.95 14.96 -4.38
N VAL A 85 -7.14 13.73 -4.85
CA VAL A 85 -7.04 12.51 -4.03
C VAL A 85 -5.86 11.70 -4.51
N GLU A 86 -4.83 11.61 -3.68
CA GLU A 86 -3.54 11.01 -4.00
C GLU A 86 -3.25 9.77 -3.18
N PHE A 87 -2.35 8.93 -3.70
CA PHE A 87 -2.01 7.64 -3.12
C PHE A 87 -0.54 7.59 -2.72
N PHE A 88 -0.26 7.27 -1.46
CA PHE A 88 1.12 7.23 -0.95
C PHE A 88 1.39 5.95 -0.15
N VAL A 89 1.92 4.93 -0.83
CA VAL A 89 2.28 3.64 -0.23
C VAL A 89 3.74 3.30 -0.52
N SER A 90 4.23 2.19 0.00
CA SER A 90 5.57 1.69 -0.35
C SER A 90 5.65 1.36 -1.84
N TYR A 91 6.63 1.92 -2.56
CA TYR A 91 6.85 1.70 -3.99
C TYR A 91 7.58 0.39 -4.31
N TYR A 92 7.83 -0.45 -3.31
CA TYR A 92 8.42 -1.77 -3.52
C TYR A 92 7.33 -2.82 -3.72
N ASP A 93 7.35 -3.53 -4.85
CA ASP A 93 6.53 -4.74 -5.07
C ASP A 93 7.15 -5.92 -4.36
N TYR A 94 8.48 -5.99 -4.37
CA TYR A 94 9.28 -6.90 -3.56
C TYR A 94 10.33 -6.11 -2.81
N TYR A 95 10.48 -6.36 -1.53
CA TYR A 95 11.49 -5.70 -0.70
C TYR A 95 12.16 -6.69 0.25
N GLN A 96 13.41 -7.01 -0.06
CA GLN A 96 14.31 -7.68 0.86
C GLN A 96 15.30 -6.64 1.40
N PRO A 97 15.16 -6.22 2.65
CA PRO A 97 16.09 -5.26 3.23
C PRO A 97 17.49 -5.86 3.34
N GLU A 98 18.49 -4.99 3.17
CA GLU A 98 19.87 -5.33 3.48
C GLU A 98 19.98 -5.82 4.93
N ALA A 99 20.63 -6.96 5.14
CA ALA A 99 20.83 -7.55 6.46
C ALA A 99 22.13 -8.34 6.55
N TYR A 100 22.62 -8.52 7.76
CA TYR A 100 23.77 -9.39 8.01
C TYR A 100 23.45 -10.36 9.13
N ILE A 101 23.75 -11.63 8.90
CA ILE A 101 23.55 -12.73 9.86
C ILE A 101 24.93 -13.16 10.37
N PRO A 102 25.34 -12.71 11.57
CA PRO A 102 26.69 -12.97 12.07
C PRO A 102 27.01 -14.45 12.30
N GLN A 103 25.97 -15.26 12.63
CA GLN A 103 26.15 -16.69 12.92
C GLN A 103 26.62 -17.51 11.71
N THR A 104 26.23 -17.09 10.51
CA THR A 104 26.55 -17.76 9.25
C THR A 104 27.46 -16.96 8.36
N ASP A 105 27.94 -15.78 8.82
CA ASP A 105 28.69 -14.80 8.02
C ASP A 105 28.02 -14.51 6.66
N THR A 106 26.69 -14.37 6.70
CA THR A 106 25.90 -14.18 5.48
C THR A 106 25.43 -12.75 5.37
N PHE A 107 25.91 -12.05 4.35
CA PHE A 107 25.39 -10.74 3.97
C PHE A 107 24.27 -10.92 2.95
N ILE A 108 23.10 -10.38 3.28
CA ILE A 108 21.94 -10.31 2.40
C ILE A 108 21.94 -8.92 1.77
N GLU A 109 22.19 -8.87 0.49
CA GLU A 109 22.14 -7.62 -0.26
C GLU A 109 20.70 -7.11 -0.36
N LYS A 110 20.53 -5.77 -0.37
CA LYS A 110 19.23 -5.16 -0.64
C LYS A 110 18.75 -5.61 -2.02
N ASN A 111 17.65 -6.32 -2.06
CA ASN A 111 16.96 -6.67 -3.29
C ASN A 111 15.55 -6.04 -3.28
N SER A 112 15.27 -5.23 -4.28
CA SER A 112 13.99 -4.55 -4.37
C SER A 112 13.59 -4.38 -5.82
N LEU A 113 12.33 -4.72 -6.10
CA LEU A 113 11.67 -4.33 -7.34
C LEU A 113 10.85 -3.08 -7.04
N THR A 114 11.19 -2.00 -7.68
CA THR A 114 10.45 -0.74 -7.59
C THR A 114 9.31 -0.74 -8.60
N ASN A 115 8.18 -0.24 -8.17
CA ASN A 115 7.04 -0.02 -9.03
C ASN A 115 7.03 1.45 -9.47
N ASP A 116 7.31 1.71 -10.74
CA ASP A 116 7.41 3.06 -11.30
C ASP A 116 6.09 3.82 -11.21
N GLU A 117 4.93 3.14 -11.31
CA GLU A 117 3.62 3.77 -11.15
C GLU A 117 3.39 4.23 -9.72
N ILE A 118 3.74 3.40 -8.72
CA ILE A 118 3.62 3.81 -7.31
C ILE A 118 4.61 4.93 -7.00
N ASP A 119 5.82 4.91 -7.57
CA ASP A 119 6.78 5.99 -7.41
C ASP A 119 6.26 7.31 -8.00
N LYS A 120 5.65 7.27 -9.19
CA LYS A 120 4.94 8.40 -9.79
C LYS A 120 3.86 8.97 -8.87
N LEU A 121 3.00 8.09 -8.31
CA LEU A 121 1.94 8.50 -7.39
C LEU A 121 2.48 9.14 -6.11
N ARG A 122 3.63 8.69 -5.61
CA ARG A 122 4.31 9.31 -4.45
C ARG A 122 4.81 10.71 -4.78
N HIS A 123 5.40 10.91 -5.96
CA HIS A 123 5.80 12.24 -6.45
C HIS A 123 4.58 13.14 -6.66
N SER A 124 3.47 12.61 -7.21
CA SER A 124 2.22 13.33 -7.34
C SER A 124 1.68 13.80 -5.99
N ALA A 125 1.69 12.94 -4.97
CA ALA A 125 1.23 13.25 -3.64
C ALA A 125 2.04 14.38 -2.97
N THR A 126 3.37 14.35 -3.03
CA THR A 126 4.23 15.40 -2.47
C THR A 126 4.10 16.71 -3.25
N PHE A 127 3.99 16.63 -4.57
CA PHE A 127 3.76 17.80 -5.42
C PHE A 127 2.40 18.46 -5.11
N ALA A 128 1.34 17.66 -4.98
CA ALA A 128 0.00 18.14 -4.67
C ALA A 128 -0.07 18.91 -3.35
N LEU A 129 0.63 18.42 -2.30
CA LEU A 129 0.70 19.11 -0.99
C LEU A 129 1.35 20.49 -1.06
N LEU A 130 2.28 20.69 -1.99
CA LEU A 130 2.96 21.98 -2.15
C LEU A 130 2.17 22.98 -3.01
N GLU A 131 1.31 22.48 -3.91
CA GLU A 131 0.59 23.30 -4.89
C GLU A 131 -0.89 23.55 -4.55
N ARG A 132 -1.51 22.67 -3.76
CA ARG A 132 -2.96 22.67 -3.52
C ARG A 132 -3.29 22.62 -2.03
N LYS A 133 -4.48 23.11 -1.68
CA LYS A 133 -5.04 23.04 -0.31
C LYS A 133 -6.13 21.98 -0.18
N ASP A 134 -6.75 21.60 -1.28
CA ASP A 134 -7.83 20.61 -1.36
C ASP A 134 -7.29 19.21 -1.65
N VAL A 135 -6.37 18.73 -0.81
CA VAL A 135 -5.64 17.47 -0.98
C VAL A 135 -6.05 16.45 0.07
N ILE A 136 -6.40 15.26 -0.39
CA ILE A 136 -6.56 14.06 0.44
C ILE A 136 -5.47 13.08 0.05
N ILE A 137 -4.62 12.68 0.99
CA ILE A 137 -3.63 11.63 0.75
C ILE A 137 -4.04 10.37 1.49
N VAL A 138 -4.26 9.29 0.75
CA VAL A 138 -4.45 7.97 1.35
C VAL A 138 -3.10 7.26 1.38
N ALA A 139 -2.62 7.00 2.59
CA ALA A 139 -1.27 6.48 2.82
C ALA A 139 -1.27 5.16 3.60
N SER A 140 -0.25 4.35 3.36
CA SER A 140 0.12 3.27 4.28
C SER A 140 1.12 3.77 5.32
N VAL A 141 1.52 2.90 6.25
CA VAL A 141 2.54 3.21 7.27
C VAL A 141 3.88 3.68 6.66
N SER A 142 4.08 3.52 5.34
CA SER A 142 5.23 4.10 4.64
C SER A 142 5.36 5.62 4.78
N CYS A 143 4.30 6.34 5.15
CA CYS A 143 4.31 7.79 5.37
C CYS A 143 5.18 8.24 6.56
N ILE A 144 5.52 7.34 7.51
CA ILE A 144 6.40 7.66 8.64
C ILE A 144 7.88 7.36 8.35
N TYR A 145 8.21 6.84 7.16
CA TYR A 145 9.60 6.60 6.75
C TYR A 145 10.23 7.85 6.16
N GLY A 146 11.57 7.89 6.25
CA GLY A 146 12.38 8.98 5.74
C GLY A 146 12.07 9.34 4.28
N LEU A 147 11.88 10.62 4.05
CA LEU A 147 11.70 11.27 2.77
C LEU A 147 12.70 12.44 2.69
N GLY A 148 12.87 13.06 1.54
CA GLY A 148 13.72 14.24 1.39
C GLY A 148 13.20 15.44 2.20
N ASP A 149 14.09 16.44 2.37
CA ASP A 149 13.75 17.71 3.01
C ASP A 149 12.68 18.45 2.18
N PRO A 150 11.49 18.76 2.74
CA PRO A 150 10.44 19.48 2.01
C PRO A 150 10.84 20.87 1.56
N GLU A 151 11.70 21.56 2.31
CA GLU A 151 12.21 22.90 1.90
C GLU A 151 13.15 22.79 0.70
N ASP A 152 14.08 21.84 0.70
CA ASP A 152 14.96 21.60 -0.44
C ASP A 152 14.16 21.18 -1.67
N TYR A 153 13.20 20.29 -1.52
CA TYR A 153 12.32 19.84 -2.59
C TYR A 153 11.55 21.03 -3.20
N LYS A 154 10.96 21.89 -2.37
CA LYS A 154 10.23 23.09 -2.79
C LYS A 154 11.13 24.13 -3.46
N ASN A 155 12.31 24.39 -2.92
CA ASN A 155 13.25 25.38 -3.45
C ASN A 155 13.89 24.95 -4.78
N LEU A 156 13.93 23.65 -5.04
CA LEU A 156 14.42 23.09 -6.29
C LEU A 156 13.34 23.01 -7.38
N MET A 157 12.05 23.16 -7.05
CA MET A 157 10.99 23.21 -8.03
C MET A 157 11.24 24.33 -9.05
N LEU A 158 10.98 24.04 -10.32
CA LEU A 158 11.21 24.94 -11.43
C LEU A 158 9.87 25.51 -11.94
N SER A 159 9.68 26.80 -11.78
CA SER A 159 8.52 27.53 -12.29
C SER A 159 8.87 28.20 -13.62
N LEU A 160 8.10 27.91 -14.66
CA LEU A 160 8.26 28.43 -16.02
C LEU A 160 6.99 29.16 -16.43
N ARG A 161 7.14 30.31 -17.09
CA ARG A 161 6.02 31.11 -17.60
C ARG A 161 6.31 31.60 -19.01
N VAL A 162 5.27 31.69 -19.82
CA VAL A 162 5.34 32.32 -21.15
C VAL A 162 5.74 33.78 -20.98
N GLY A 163 6.67 34.27 -21.81
CA GLY A 163 7.26 35.61 -21.72
C GLY A 163 8.38 35.76 -20.71
N MET A 164 8.76 34.70 -20.00
CA MET A 164 9.88 34.71 -19.06
C MET A 164 11.21 34.70 -19.82
N VAL A 165 12.07 35.67 -19.50
CA VAL A 165 13.46 35.68 -20.00
C VAL A 165 14.28 34.72 -19.15
N LYS A 166 14.78 33.66 -19.77
CA LYS A 166 15.59 32.64 -19.12
C LYS A 166 16.49 31.95 -20.15
N ASP A 167 17.77 31.98 -19.91
CA ASP A 167 18.74 31.27 -20.73
C ASP A 167 18.43 29.77 -20.78
N ARG A 168 18.40 29.19 -21.98
CA ARG A 168 18.11 27.76 -22.17
C ARG A 168 19.12 26.87 -21.45
N ASP A 169 20.41 27.20 -21.49
CA ASP A 169 21.46 26.38 -20.89
C ASP A 169 21.42 26.46 -19.36
N GLU A 170 20.96 27.59 -18.79
CA GLU A 170 20.63 27.67 -17.36
C GLU A 170 19.46 26.77 -16.98
N LEU A 171 18.43 26.70 -17.85
CA LEU A 171 17.33 25.76 -17.65
C LEU A 171 17.84 24.31 -17.64
N LEU A 172 18.70 23.94 -18.58
CA LEU A 172 19.26 22.58 -18.65
C LEU A 172 20.09 22.25 -17.42
N LYS A 173 20.94 23.19 -16.96
CA LYS A 173 21.72 23.02 -15.72
C LYS A 173 20.80 22.86 -14.50
N LYS A 174 19.71 23.63 -14.44
CA LYS A 174 18.72 23.49 -13.36
C LYS A 174 18.05 22.12 -13.37
N LEU A 175 17.65 21.59 -14.55
CA LEU A 175 17.08 20.25 -14.68
C LEU A 175 18.06 19.17 -14.20
N VAL A 176 19.33 19.24 -14.57
CA VAL A 176 20.37 18.32 -14.07
C VAL A 176 20.50 18.43 -12.54
N SER A 177 20.50 19.64 -11.96
CA SER A 177 20.52 19.81 -10.51
C SER A 177 19.30 19.28 -9.78
N MET A 178 18.16 19.14 -10.50
CA MET A 178 16.94 18.49 -10.04
C MET A 178 16.95 16.97 -10.29
N GLN A 179 18.09 16.40 -10.71
CA GLN A 179 18.30 15.00 -11.02
C GLN A 179 17.51 14.47 -12.25
N TYR A 180 17.15 15.35 -13.19
CA TYR A 180 16.68 14.91 -14.51
C TYR A 180 17.88 14.49 -15.38
N GLU A 181 17.72 13.39 -16.08
CA GLU A 181 18.70 12.89 -17.03
C GLU A 181 18.37 13.35 -18.44
N ARG A 182 19.38 13.82 -19.21
CA ARG A 182 19.18 14.09 -20.63
C ARG A 182 19.21 12.78 -21.41
N ASN A 183 18.12 12.50 -22.13
CA ASN A 183 18.07 11.34 -23.00
C ASN A 183 17.19 11.64 -24.20
N ASP A 184 17.79 11.80 -25.39
CA ASP A 184 17.09 12.16 -26.61
C ASP A 184 16.46 10.95 -27.32
N ILE A 185 16.83 9.72 -26.94
CA ILE A 185 16.39 8.44 -27.56
C ILE A 185 15.32 7.79 -26.69
N ASN A 186 15.64 7.47 -25.43
CA ASN A 186 14.71 6.86 -24.48
C ASN A 186 14.10 7.94 -23.58
N PHE A 187 13.01 8.54 -24.06
CA PHE A 187 12.34 9.64 -23.40
C PHE A 187 11.22 9.11 -22.50
N VAL A 188 11.57 8.76 -21.27
CA VAL A 188 10.69 8.27 -20.22
C VAL A 188 10.66 9.25 -19.04
N ARG A 189 9.84 8.99 -18.04
CA ARG A 189 9.72 9.77 -16.82
C ARG A 189 11.10 10.11 -16.21
N ASN A 190 11.24 11.29 -15.62
CA ASN A 190 12.47 11.82 -15.04
C ASN A 190 13.57 12.17 -16.07
N LYS A 191 13.20 12.29 -17.35
CA LYS A 191 14.16 12.66 -18.40
C LYS A 191 13.74 13.92 -19.12
N PHE A 192 14.71 14.55 -19.75
CA PHE A 192 14.47 15.65 -20.68
C PHE A 192 15.23 15.44 -21.98
N ARG A 193 14.74 16.03 -23.04
CA ARG A 193 15.43 16.05 -24.34
C ARG A 193 15.44 17.44 -24.94
N VAL A 194 16.40 17.71 -25.81
CA VAL A 194 16.61 19.03 -26.41
C VAL A 194 16.73 18.90 -27.92
N ARG A 195 15.91 19.66 -28.64
CA ARG A 195 15.92 19.73 -30.12
C ARG A 195 15.90 21.19 -30.56
N GLY A 196 17.06 21.77 -30.88
CA GLY A 196 17.19 23.19 -31.19
C GLY A 196 16.76 24.06 -30.02
N ASP A 197 15.78 24.92 -30.23
CA ASP A 197 15.23 25.84 -29.25
C ASP A 197 14.06 25.23 -28.44
N VAL A 198 13.84 23.93 -28.57
CA VAL A 198 12.78 23.21 -27.85
C VAL A 198 13.37 22.31 -26.80
N VAL A 199 12.88 22.44 -25.56
CA VAL A 199 13.19 21.56 -24.45
C VAL A 199 11.92 20.82 -24.05
N GLU A 200 11.96 19.50 -24.05
CA GLU A 200 10.87 18.66 -23.59
C GLU A 200 11.28 17.98 -22.29
N ILE A 201 10.43 18.10 -21.27
CA ILE A 201 10.68 17.59 -19.90
C ILE A 201 9.56 16.62 -19.57
N PHE A 202 9.91 15.39 -19.19
CA PHE A 202 8.94 14.41 -18.72
C PHE A 202 8.93 14.39 -17.18
N PRO A 203 7.93 15.03 -16.54
CA PRO A 203 7.92 15.22 -15.08
C PRO A 203 7.84 13.92 -14.29
N SER A 204 8.37 13.93 -13.09
CA SER A 204 8.36 12.78 -12.16
C SER A 204 6.96 12.37 -11.70
N ASN A 205 6.02 13.29 -11.69
CA ASN A 205 4.64 13.13 -11.22
C ASN A 205 3.60 12.90 -12.35
N ASN A 206 4.05 12.78 -13.61
CA ASN A 206 3.17 12.56 -14.78
C ASN A 206 3.55 11.24 -15.47
N GLY A 207 2.59 10.51 -16.02
CA GLY A 207 2.80 9.23 -16.69
C GLY A 207 2.61 9.25 -18.21
N GLU A 208 1.96 10.29 -18.78
CA GLU A 208 1.57 10.28 -20.19
C GLU A 208 2.05 11.51 -20.96
N ASN A 209 2.18 12.65 -20.28
CA ASN A 209 2.41 13.92 -20.94
C ASN A 209 3.70 14.56 -20.48
N ALA A 210 4.50 15.05 -21.44
CA ALA A 210 5.66 15.89 -21.22
C ALA A 210 5.31 17.37 -21.34
N ILE A 211 6.10 18.20 -20.70
CA ILE A 211 6.06 19.65 -20.84
C ILE A 211 7.08 20.06 -21.90
N ARG A 212 6.60 20.61 -22.99
CA ARG A 212 7.41 21.20 -24.06
C ARG A 212 7.52 22.70 -23.84
N VAL A 213 8.75 23.19 -23.78
CA VAL A 213 9.10 24.61 -23.64
C VAL A 213 9.79 25.04 -24.93
N GLU A 214 9.20 26.00 -25.64
CA GLU A 214 9.71 26.53 -26.88
C GLU A 214 10.33 27.92 -26.59
N PHE A 215 11.56 28.13 -27.04
CA PHE A 215 12.33 29.34 -26.82
C PHE A 215 12.42 30.17 -28.13
N PHE A 216 12.36 31.47 -27.98
CA PHE A 216 12.77 32.43 -29.02
C PHE A 216 13.91 33.29 -28.47
N GLY A 217 15.17 32.95 -28.82
CA GLY A 217 16.34 33.47 -28.10
C GLY A 217 16.33 33.02 -26.64
N ASP A 218 16.38 33.99 -25.73
CA ASP A 218 16.36 33.75 -24.26
C ASP A 218 14.95 33.89 -23.64
N GLU A 219 13.91 34.06 -24.49
CA GLU A 219 12.54 34.19 -23.98
C GLU A 219 11.74 32.90 -24.24
N ILE A 220 10.95 32.48 -23.23
CA ILE A 220 10.02 31.37 -23.36
C ILE A 220 8.81 31.85 -24.16
N GLU A 221 8.74 31.47 -25.43
CA GLU A 221 7.66 31.85 -26.35
C GLU A 221 6.37 31.05 -26.06
N ARG A 222 6.53 29.74 -25.76
CA ARG A 222 5.38 28.86 -25.62
C ARG A 222 5.67 27.70 -24.66
N ILE A 223 4.64 27.32 -23.92
CA ILE A 223 4.65 26.11 -23.06
C ILE A 223 3.46 25.25 -23.49
N CYS A 224 3.71 23.97 -23.83
CA CYS A 224 2.68 23.01 -24.22
C CYS A 224 2.82 21.73 -23.39
N GLU A 225 1.68 21.11 -23.18
CA GLU A 225 1.61 19.72 -22.72
C GLU A 225 1.49 18.82 -23.95
N VAL A 226 2.36 17.85 -24.09
CA VAL A 226 2.43 16.96 -25.25
C VAL A 226 2.37 15.50 -24.80
N ASN A 227 1.57 14.70 -25.47
CA ASN A 227 1.56 13.27 -25.25
C ASN A 227 2.89 12.66 -25.74
N VAL A 228 3.57 11.90 -24.88
CA VAL A 228 4.92 11.40 -25.17
C VAL A 228 4.93 10.37 -26.27
N VAL A 229 3.87 9.57 -26.40
CA VAL A 229 3.75 8.48 -27.39
C VAL A 229 3.35 9.02 -28.75
N THR A 230 2.30 9.86 -28.83
CA THR A 230 1.77 10.36 -30.11
C THR A 230 2.47 11.63 -30.55
N GLY A 231 3.10 12.39 -29.65
CA GLY A 231 3.68 13.71 -29.93
C GLY A 231 2.63 14.83 -30.10
N GLU A 232 1.34 14.54 -29.89
CA GLU A 232 0.26 15.49 -30.03
C GLU A 232 0.24 16.51 -28.90
N ILE A 233 -0.11 17.75 -29.21
CA ILE A 233 -0.30 18.79 -28.20
C ILE A 233 -1.66 18.58 -27.54
N VAL A 234 -1.62 18.21 -26.26
CA VAL A 234 -2.79 18.00 -25.40
C VAL A 234 -3.36 19.34 -24.92
N GLY A 235 -2.48 20.32 -24.66
CA GLY A 235 -2.90 21.64 -24.20
C GLY A 235 -1.78 22.67 -24.26
N VAL A 236 -2.16 23.94 -24.26
CA VAL A 236 -1.25 25.08 -24.14
C VAL A 236 -1.35 25.64 -22.74
N ARG A 237 -0.21 25.87 -22.10
CA ARG A 237 -0.11 26.35 -20.72
C ARG A 237 0.53 27.77 -20.70
N GLN A 238 0.05 28.61 -19.81
CA GLN A 238 0.70 29.90 -19.53
C GLN A 238 1.81 29.78 -18.49
N HIS A 239 1.71 28.72 -17.70
CA HIS A 239 2.62 28.43 -16.59
C HIS A 239 2.76 26.92 -16.42
N ALA A 240 3.98 26.46 -16.12
CA ALA A 240 4.27 25.08 -15.74
C ALA A 240 5.21 25.04 -14.53
N VAL A 241 4.98 24.12 -13.62
CA VAL A 241 5.85 23.85 -12.48
C VAL A 241 6.38 22.43 -12.66
N ILE A 242 7.71 22.30 -12.59
CA ILE A 242 8.40 21.01 -12.69
C ILE A 242 8.96 20.68 -11.31
N SER A 243 8.56 19.53 -10.77
CA SER A 243 9.10 18.98 -9.53
C SER A 243 10.43 18.28 -9.74
N PRO A 244 11.30 18.14 -8.72
CA PRO A 244 12.50 17.33 -8.81
C PRO A 244 12.21 15.88 -9.20
N ALA A 245 13.18 15.24 -9.85
CA ALA A 245 13.09 13.83 -10.28
C ALA A 245 13.23 12.82 -9.11
N SER A 246 13.71 13.26 -7.96
CA SER A 246 13.88 12.44 -6.75
C SER A 246 13.44 13.23 -5.52
N HIS A 247 12.99 12.53 -4.47
CA HIS A 247 12.75 13.16 -3.18
C HIS A 247 14.04 13.52 -2.42
N TYR A 248 15.14 12.83 -2.70
CA TYR A 248 16.45 13.06 -2.08
C TYR A 248 17.30 14.03 -2.94
N VAL A 249 16.80 15.24 -3.11
CA VAL A 249 17.51 16.33 -3.81
C VAL A 249 17.99 17.39 -2.82
N THR A 250 19.14 17.99 -3.11
CA THR A 250 19.69 19.10 -2.29
C THR A 250 20.50 20.04 -3.15
N THR A 251 20.89 21.19 -2.60
CA THR A 251 21.74 22.16 -3.31
C THR A 251 23.18 21.67 -3.37
N ASN A 252 23.96 22.19 -4.34
CA ASN A 252 25.38 21.82 -4.48
C ASN A 252 26.19 22.17 -3.22
N GLU A 253 25.89 23.30 -2.56
CA GLU A 253 26.59 23.70 -1.33
C GLU A 253 26.32 22.69 -0.20
N LYS A 254 25.06 22.28 -0.02
CA LYS A 254 24.71 21.25 0.97
C LYS A 254 25.33 19.90 0.62
N MET A 255 25.40 19.53 -0.66
CA MET A 255 26.03 18.28 -1.10
C MET A 255 27.52 18.28 -0.78
N ILE A 256 28.26 19.36 -1.06
CA ILE A 256 29.67 19.48 -0.72
C ILE A 256 29.88 19.33 0.80
N ALA A 257 29.07 19.98 1.60
CA ALA A 257 29.13 19.88 3.06
C ALA A 257 28.79 18.45 3.54
N ALA A 258 27.81 17.79 2.92
CA ALA A 258 27.41 16.41 3.22
C ALA A 258 28.56 15.45 2.94
N LEU A 259 29.22 15.56 1.76
CA LEU A 259 30.35 14.72 1.39
C LEU A 259 31.53 14.85 2.36
N ALA A 260 31.86 16.08 2.78
CA ALA A 260 32.89 16.31 3.80
C ALA A 260 32.50 15.67 5.15
N GLY A 261 31.23 15.75 5.53
CA GLY A 261 30.72 15.12 6.75
C GLY A 261 30.75 13.59 6.70
N ILE A 262 30.38 13.00 5.55
CA ILE A 262 30.42 11.55 5.33
C ILE A 262 31.86 11.04 5.39
N GLU A 263 32.80 11.74 4.75
CA GLU A 263 34.22 11.39 4.77
C GLU A 263 34.82 11.46 6.18
N ALA A 264 34.47 12.50 6.93
CA ALA A 264 34.92 12.64 8.32
C ALA A 264 34.39 11.48 9.19
N GLU A 265 33.10 11.16 9.12
CA GLU A 265 32.50 10.06 9.86
C GLU A 265 33.11 8.71 9.46
N MET A 266 33.38 8.50 8.17
CA MET A 266 34.07 7.30 7.68
C MET A 266 35.44 7.15 8.31
N ARG A 267 36.24 8.22 8.33
CA ARG A 267 37.60 8.19 8.91
C ARG A 267 37.56 7.89 10.41
N GLU A 268 36.61 8.43 11.14
CA GLU A 268 36.40 8.12 12.55
C GLU A 268 36.02 6.67 12.76
N GLN A 269 35.12 6.14 11.92
CA GLN A 269 34.67 4.75 12.03
C GLN A 269 35.78 3.75 11.65
N VAL A 270 36.59 4.05 10.63
CA VAL A 270 37.76 3.25 10.25
C VAL A 270 38.77 3.22 11.38
N LYS A 271 39.02 4.37 12.03
CA LYS A 271 39.92 4.43 13.21
C LYS A 271 39.37 3.60 14.35
N TYR A 272 38.05 3.72 14.64
CA TYR A 272 37.37 2.94 15.68
C TYR A 272 37.53 1.43 15.49
N PHE A 273 37.40 0.93 14.24
CA PHE A 273 37.58 -0.47 13.94
C PHE A 273 39.06 -0.92 14.04
N LYS A 274 40.00 -0.13 13.50
CA LYS A 274 41.44 -0.43 13.57
C LYS A 274 41.95 -0.49 15.02
N GLU A 275 41.48 0.38 15.92
CA GLU A 275 41.85 0.36 17.35
C GLU A 275 41.32 -0.88 18.09
N ARG A 276 40.42 -1.66 17.48
CA ARG A 276 39.83 -2.89 18.03
C ARG A 276 40.21 -4.13 17.26
N ASP A 277 41.24 -4.03 16.39
CA ASP A 277 41.70 -5.11 15.51
C ASP A 277 40.61 -5.67 14.56
N LEU A 278 39.56 -4.90 14.27
CA LEU A 278 38.50 -5.24 13.34
C LEU A 278 38.88 -4.76 11.92
N LEU A 279 39.91 -5.38 11.32
CA LEU A 279 40.51 -4.90 10.09
C LEU A 279 39.61 -5.11 8.86
N ILE A 280 38.80 -6.18 8.86
CA ILE A 280 37.88 -6.49 7.76
C ILE A 280 36.74 -5.45 7.72
N GLU A 281 36.19 -5.11 8.88
CA GLU A 281 35.16 -4.08 9.02
C GLU A 281 35.68 -2.71 8.63
N ALA A 282 36.91 -2.39 9.02
CA ALA A 282 37.57 -1.15 8.66
C ALA A 282 37.73 -1.01 7.14
N GLN A 283 38.26 -2.06 6.48
CA GLN A 283 38.41 -2.07 5.03
C GLN A 283 37.10 -2.00 4.28
N ARG A 284 36.10 -2.77 4.74
CA ARG A 284 34.76 -2.83 4.14
C ARG A 284 34.07 -1.47 4.12
N ILE A 285 34.04 -0.79 5.27
CA ILE A 285 33.39 0.51 5.38
C ILE A 285 34.14 1.58 4.58
N GLU A 286 35.48 1.57 4.58
CA GLU A 286 36.31 2.51 3.84
C GLU A 286 36.08 2.38 2.33
N GLN A 287 36.15 1.18 1.78
CA GLN A 287 35.97 0.93 0.34
C GLN A 287 34.55 1.32 -0.11
N ARG A 288 33.52 0.89 0.63
CA ARG A 288 32.15 1.19 0.28
C ARG A 288 31.87 2.68 0.32
N THR A 289 32.28 3.35 1.38
CA THR A 289 31.97 4.78 1.55
C THR A 289 32.73 5.64 0.55
N MET A 290 34.00 5.32 0.25
CA MET A 290 34.76 6.03 -0.79
C MET A 290 34.10 5.90 -2.16
N TYR A 291 33.69 4.71 -2.54
CA TYR A 291 32.95 4.49 -3.79
C TYR A 291 31.64 5.30 -3.85
N ASP A 292 30.85 5.29 -2.76
CA ASP A 292 29.60 6.05 -2.69
C ASP A 292 29.86 7.57 -2.77
N ILE A 293 30.97 8.09 -2.17
CA ILE A 293 31.39 9.49 -2.27
C ILE A 293 31.74 9.85 -3.72
N GLU A 294 32.54 9.02 -4.41
CA GLU A 294 32.89 9.25 -5.81
C GLU A 294 31.66 9.32 -6.71
N MET A 295 30.72 8.37 -6.53
CA MET A 295 29.47 8.38 -7.28
C MET A 295 28.64 9.65 -7.02
N MET A 296 28.53 10.09 -5.76
CA MET A 296 27.80 11.33 -5.43
C MET A 296 28.51 12.59 -5.96
N GLN A 297 29.84 12.60 -6.07
CA GLN A 297 30.58 13.70 -6.67
C GLN A 297 30.39 13.81 -8.17
N GLU A 298 30.44 12.67 -8.88
CA GLU A 298 30.39 12.64 -10.35
C GLU A 298 28.98 12.79 -10.92
N ILE A 299 27.99 12.11 -10.31
CA ILE A 299 26.62 12.04 -10.85
C ILE A 299 25.54 12.56 -9.89
N GLY A 300 25.93 13.03 -8.69
CA GLY A 300 24.98 13.55 -7.69
C GLY A 300 24.16 12.49 -6.96
N PHE A 301 24.43 11.18 -7.18
CA PHE A 301 23.65 10.08 -6.64
C PHE A 301 24.51 8.84 -6.41
N CYS A 302 24.14 8.00 -5.42
CA CYS A 302 24.68 6.66 -5.25
C CYS A 302 23.58 5.68 -4.86
N GLN A 303 23.81 4.39 -5.11
CA GLN A 303 22.88 3.35 -4.68
C GLN A 303 22.82 3.26 -3.14
N GLY A 304 21.64 3.50 -2.56
CA GLY A 304 21.47 3.56 -1.11
C GLY A 304 21.76 4.93 -0.52
N ILE A 305 21.65 6.00 -1.31
CA ILE A 305 21.85 7.40 -0.89
C ILE A 305 21.03 7.76 0.38
N GLU A 306 19.91 7.09 0.60
CA GLU A 306 19.07 7.26 1.79
C GLU A 306 19.84 6.99 3.10
N ASN A 307 20.88 6.15 3.08
CA ASN A 307 21.72 5.88 4.25
C ASN A 307 22.57 7.08 4.68
N TYR A 308 22.75 8.05 3.79
CA TYR A 308 23.45 9.30 4.02
C TYR A 308 22.51 10.49 4.24
N SER A 309 21.18 10.25 4.33
CA SER A 309 20.14 11.28 4.41
C SER A 309 20.35 12.28 5.55
N ARG A 310 20.96 11.88 6.68
CA ARG A 310 21.30 12.76 7.78
C ARG A 310 22.30 13.86 7.35
N HIS A 311 23.37 13.46 6.65
CA HIS A 311 24.36 14.40 6.15
C HIS A 311 23.81 15.30 5.05
N ILE A 312 23.06 14.71 4.10
CA ILE A 312 22.46 15.43 2.97
C ILE A 312 21.49 16.52 3.46
N SER A 313 20.68 16.22 4.47
CA SER A 313 19.75 17.19 5.06
C SER A 313 20.36 18.07 6.15
N GLY A 314 21.64 17.89 6.50
CA GLY A 314 22.32 18.65 7.53
C GLY A 314 21.76 18.47 8.94
N ARG A 315 21.05 17.37 9.20
CA ARG A 315 20.40 17.12 10.50
C ARG A 315 21.40 16.70 11.58
N ALA A 316 21.09 17.03 12.83
CA ALA A 316 21.87 16.57 13.97
C ALA A 316 21.77 15.03 14.14
N PRO A 317 22.82 14.35 14.67
CA PRO A 317 22.77 12.94 14.99
C PRO A 317 21.60 12.59 15.91
N GLY A 318 20.88 11.49 15.56
CA GLY A 318 19.73 11.01 16.33
C GLY A 318 18.41 11.77 16.13
N SER A 319 18.41 12.87 15.34
CA SER A 319 17.19 13.62 15.03
C SER A 319 16.21 12.82 14.19
N ALA A 320 14.92 13.18 14.27
CA ALA A 320 13.88 12.58 13.44
C ALA A 320 14.13 12.87 11.95
N PRO A 321 13.89 11.89 11.05
CA PRO A 321 13.94 12.15 9.62
C PRO A 321 12.74 13.00 9.18
N TYR A 322 12.89 13.71 8.05
CA TYR A 322 11.74 14.26 7.35
C TYR A 322 10.92 13.12 6.72
N THR A 323 9.61 13.24 6.80
CA THR A 323 8.65 12.23 6.34
C THR A 323 7.55 12.89 5.51
N LEU A 324 6.58 12.15 5.01
CA LEU A 324 5.43 12.73 4.32
C LEU A 324 4.67 13.72 5.21
N LEU A 325 4.65 13.50 6.52
CA LEU A 325 3.94 14.37 7.48
C LEU A 325 4.55 15.78 7.52
N ASP A 326 5.83 15.91 7.23
CA ASP A 326 6.55 17.20 7.23
C ASP A 326 6.27 18.02 5.92
N TYR A 327 5.59 17.43 4.92
CA TYR A 327 5.10 18.12 3.72
C TYR A 327 3.70 18.73 3.90
N PHE A 328 2.97 18.31 4.94
CA PHE A 328 1.68 18.91 5.26
C PHE A 328 1.85 20.28 5.91
N PRO A 329 0.88 21.19 5.73
CA PRO A 329 0.82 22.40 6.52
C PRO A 329 0.52 22.07 8.00
N ASP A 330 0.81 22.99 8.92
CA ASP A 330 0.57 22.79 10.36
C ASP A 330 -0.90 22.44 10.67
N ASP A 331 -1.83 23.06 9.95
CA ASP A 331 -3.27 22.83 10.13
C ASP A 331 -3.79 21.80 9.13
N TYR A 332 -3.65 20.52 9.45
CA TYR A 332 -4.16 19.40 8.67
C TYR A 332 -4.96 18.43 9.54
N LEU A 333 -5.76 17.60 8.91
CA LEU A 333 -6.53 16.51 9.55
C LEU A 333 -5.87 15.17 9.26
N MET A 334 -5.65 14.36 10.31
CA MET A 334 -5.28 12.96 10.16
C MET A 334 -6.47 12.07 10.49
N ILE A 335 -6.75 11.11 9.62
CA ILE A 335 -7.72 10.04 9.87
C ILE A 335 -6.94 8.73 9.89
N ILE A 336 -7.00 8.01 11.00
CA ILE A 336 -6.31 6.71 11.15
C ILE A 336 -7.37 5.61 11.07
N ASP A 337 -7.42 4.95 9.90
CA ASP A 337 -8.39 3.88 9.69
C ASP A 337 -7.92 2.57 10.31
N GLU A 338 -8.89 1.79 10.82
CA GLU A 338 -8.65 0.58 11.63
C GLU A 338 -7.51 0.82 12.65
N SER A 339 -7.66 1.90 13.44
CA SER A 339 -6.61 2.45 14.31
C SER A 339 -6.07 1.45 15.32
N HIS A 340 -6.92 0.53 15.80
CA HIS A 340 -6.54 -0.56 16.72
C HIS A 340 -5.46 -1.50 16.15
N VAL A 341 -5.23 -1.49 14.82
CA VAL A 341 -4.14 -2.21 14.13
C VAL A 341 -3.06 -1.24 13.67
N THR A 342 -3.47 -0.11 13.11
CA THR A 342 -2.55 0.87 12.53
C THR A 342 -1.61 1.48 13.57
N ILE A 343 -2.11 1.84 14.76
CA ILE A 343 -1.31 2.42 15.84
C ILE A 343 -0.24 1.45 16.37
N PRO A 344 -0.56 0.18 16.73
CA PRO A 344 0.45 -0.80 17.08
C PRO A 344 1.49 -1.05 15.98
N GLN A 345 1.10 -1.00 14.71
CA GLN A 345 2.01 -1.14 13.59
C GLN A 345 3.00 0.04 13.52
N VAL A 346 2.52 1.29 13.60
CA VAL A 346 3.39 2.48 13.65
C VAL A 346 4.40 2.36 14.79
N ARG A 347 3.94 1.94 15.97
CA ARG A 347 4.80 1.76 17.17
C ARG A 347 5.88 0.70 16.97
N ALA A 348 5.59 -0.38 16.25
CA ALA A 348 6.53 -1.49 16.04
C ALA A 348 7.62 -1.22 15.01
N MET A 349 7.39 -0.30 14.04
CA MET A 349 8.28 -0.11 12.88
C MET A 349 9.70 0.31 13.26
N TYR A 350 9.87 1.20 14.23
CA TYR A 350 11.18 1.72 14.62
C TYR A 350 12.12 0.63 15.14
N ASN A 351 11.65 -0.23 16.04
CA ASN A 351 12.50 -1.21 16.72
C ASN A 351 13.04 -2.27 15.74
N GLY A 352 12.24 -2.70 14.78
CA GLY A 352 12.65 -3.68 13.77
C GLY A 352 13.75 -3.14 12.84
N ASP A 353 13.59 -1.90 12.37
CA ASP A 353 14.58 -1.25 11.51
C ASP A 353 15.89 -0.98 12.25
N ARG A 354 15.81 -0.52 13.49
CA ARG A 354 16.97 -0.22 14.33
C ARG A 354 17.86 -1.44 14.58
N ALA A 355 17.28 -2.56 15.01
CA ALA A 355 18.04 -3.79 15.30
C ALA A 355 18.83 -4.29 14.08
N ARG A 356 18.23 -4.22 12.90
CA ARG A 356 18.86 -4.58 11.63
C ARG A 356 20.04 -3.66 11.31
N LYS A 357 19.87 -2.34 11.42
CA LYS A 357 20.91 -1.35 11.11
C LYS A 357 22.05 -1.35 12.11
N GLU A 358 21.78 -1.54 13.39
CA GLU A 358 22.83 -1.69 14.41
C GLU A 358 23.76 -2.86 14.07
N THR A 359 23.22 -3.96 13.53
CA THR A 359 24.05 -5.10 13.08
C THR A 359 24.90 -4.70 11.87
N LEU A 360 24.35 -4.02 10.87
CA LEU A 360 25.09 -3.58 9.69
C LEU A 360 26.23 -2.59 10.05
N ILE A 361 25.99 -1.68 10.98
CA ILE A 361 26.97 -0.71 11.47
C ILE A 361 28.07 -1.44 12.24
N LYS A 362 27.71 -2.34 13.15
CA LYS A 362 28.66 -3.09 13.98
C LYS A 362 29.66 -3.89 13.14
N TYR A 363 29.26 -4.43 12.00
CA TYR A 363 30.09 -5.26 11.13
C TYR A 363 30.62 -4.50 9.89
N GLY A 364 30.62 -3.16 9.91
CA GLY A 364 31.26 -2.32 8.91
C GLY A 364 30.60 -2.28 7.53
N PHE A 365 29.30 -2.61 7.44
CA PHE A 365 28.55 -2.50 6.19
C PHE A 365 27.97 -1.11 5.96
N ARG A 366 27.69 -0.37 7.06
CA ARG A 366 27.14 0.98 7.01
C ARG A 366 27.77 1.88 8.06
N LEU A 367 27.78 3.20 7.79
CA LEU A 367 28.20 4.23 8.73
C LEU A 367 27.15 4.37 9.86
N PRO A 368 27.55 4.88 11.05
CA PRO A 368 26.61 5.17 12.14
C PRO A 368 25.42 6.05 11.74
N SER A 369 25.65 7.01 10.82
CA SER A 369 24.59 7.89 10.28
C SER A 369 23.44 7.15 9.58
N ALA A 370 23.68 5.95 9.08
CA ALA A 370 22.64 5.12 8.47
C ALA A 370 21.51 4.77 9.46
N ALA A 371 21.79 4.76 10.78
CA ALA A 371 20.78 4.58 11.82
C ALA A 371 19.75 5.71 11.87
N ASP A 372 20.08 6.91 11.33
CA ASP A 372 19.19 8.07 11.31
C ASP A 372 18.29 8.11 10.07
N ASN A 373 18.50 7.20 9.08
CA ASN A 373 17.52 6.90 8.04
C ASN A 373 16.58 5.81 8.55
N ARG A 374 15.54 6.18 9.24
CA ARG A 374 14.65 5.30 10.00
C ARG A 374 13.21 5.76 9.93
N PRO A 375 12.23 4.92 10.25
CA PRO A 375 10.88 5.41 10.53
C PRO A 375 10.89 6.31 11.78
N LEU A 376 9.87 7.13 11.93
CA LEU A 376 9.65 7.89 13.15
C LEU A 376 9.55 6.96 14.35
N LYS A 377 10.07 7.40 15.50
CA LYS A 377 9.68 6.84 16.79
C LYS A 377 8.21 7.16 17.04
N PHE A 378 7.56 6.41 17.91
CA PHE A 378 6.14 6.63 18.17
C PHE A 378 5.87 8.02 18.74
N GLU A 379 6.70 8.48 19.67
CA GLU A 379 6.62 9.82 20.25
C GLU A 379 6.82 10.92 19.20
N GLU A 380 7.77 10.71 18.27
CA GLU A 380 8.01 11.66 17.16
C GLU A 380 6.84 11.70 16.18
N PHE A 381 6.10 10.58 16.03
CA PHE A 381 4.86 10.53 15.27
C PHE A 381 3.75 11.32 16.00
N GLU A 382 3.58 11.11 17.31
CA GLU A 382 2.57 11.80 18.13
C GLU A 382 2.78 13.32 18.16
N ASP A 383 4.05 13.77 18.15
CA ASP A 383 4.40 15.21 18.10
C ASP A 383 3.97 15.89 16.79
N ARG A 384 3.87 15.14 15.68
CA ARG A 384 3.43 15.64 14.38
C ARG A 384 1.91 15.64 14.20
N LEU A 385 1.18 15.02 15.11
CA LEU A 385 -0.28 15.00 15.04
C LEU A 385 -0.87 16.34 15.43
N ASN A 386 -1.60 16.96 14.49
CA ASN A 386 -2.40 18.15 14.77
C ASN A 386 -3.79 17.75 15.31
N GLN A 387 -4.73 17.40 14.44
CA GLN A 387 -6.04 16.89 14.81
C GLN A 387 -6.25 15.49 14.20
N VAL A 388 -6.73 14.56 15.00
CA VAL A 388 -6.80 13.14 14.62
C VAL A 388 -8.20 12.59 14.85
N ILE A 389 -8.69 11.84 13.87
CA ILE A 389 -9.86 10.97 14.03
C ILE A 389 -9.39 9.51 13.92
N PHE A 390 -9.55 8.76 14.98
CA PHE A 390 -9.39 7.31 14.97
C PHE A 390 -10.68 6.67 14.47
N THR A 391 -10.62 5.78 13.48
CA THR A 391 -11.78 5.02 13.04
C THR A 391 -11.57 3.54 13.34
N SER A 392 -12.52 2.94 14.04
CA SER A 392 -12.47 1.51 14.38
C SER A 392 -13.84 0.98 14.78
N ALA A 393 -14.10 -0.31 14.50
CA ALA A 393 -15.21 -1.03 15.08
C ALA A 393 -14.91 -1.55 16.50
N THR A 394 -13.62 -1.61 16.85
CA THR A 394 -13.08 -2.17 18.10
C THR A 394 -11.90 -1.33 18.59
N PRO A 395 -12.13 -0.07 19.05
CA PRO A 395 -11.04 0.77 19.56
C PRO A 395 -10.28 0.11 20.70
N SER A 396 -8.94 0.23 20.67
CA SER A 396 -8.06 -0.25 21.73
C SER A 396 -7.98 0.72 22.92
N ASP A 397 -7.16 0.41 23.88
CA ASP A 397 -6.98 1.28 25.06
C ASP A 397 -6.35 2.62 24.67
N TYR A 398 -5.46 2.63 23.68
CA TYR A 398 -4.84 3.87 23.20
C TYR A 398 -5.87 4.90 22.74
N GLU A 399 -6.82 4.52 21.89
CA GLU A 399 -7.87 5.43 21.41
C GLU A 399 -8.78 5.88 22.54
N LYS A 400 -9.12 4.97 23.47
CA LYS A 400 -9.97 5.29 24.62
C LYS A 400 -9.32 6.29 25.59
N GLU A 401 -8.01 6.17 25.82
CA GLU A 401 -7.25 7.05 26.70
C GLU A 401 -6.99 8.43 26.10
N HIS A 402 -6.83 8.53 24.77
CA HIS A 402 -6.47 9.78 24.11
C HIS A 402 -7.66 10.55 23.53
N SER A 403 -8.77 9.90 23.24
CA SER A 403 -9.94 10.58 22.66
C SER A 403 -10.77 11.29 23.69
N THR A 404 -10.97 12.59 23.46
CA THR A 404 -11.87 13.44 24.25
C THR A 404 -13.33 13.30 23.80
N VAL A 405 -13.54 12.91 22.54
CA VAL A 405 -14.85 12.76 21.90
C VAL A 405 -14.93 11.38 21.24
N VAL A 406 -16.03 10.66 21.49
CA VAL A 406 -16.36 9.40 20.83
C VAL A 406 -17.70 9.55 20.13
N ALA A 407 -17.70 9.41 18.80
CA ALA A 407 -18.90 9.34 17.98
C ALA A 407 -19.21 7.87 17.67
N GLU A 408 -20.37 7.38 18.09
CA GLU A 408 -20.80 6.00 17.85
C GLU A 408 -21.64 5.92 16.58
N GLN A 409 -21.35 4.92 15.72
CA GLN A 409 -22.04 4.69 14.46
C GLN A 409 -22.35 3.18 14.34
N VAL A 410 -23.49 2.77 14.88
CA VAL A 410 -23.92 1.37 14.99
C VAL A 410 -24.94 1.01 13.90
N ILE A 411 -25.74 1.96 13.47
CA ILE A 411 -26.79 1.73 12.47
C ILE A 411 -26.18 1.60 11.08
N ARG A 412 -26.59 0.56 10.36
CA ARG A 412 -26.25 0.40 8.94
C ARG A 412 -27.39 1.00 8.08
N PRO A 413 -27.06 1.84 7.09
CA PRO A 413 -28.09 2.40 6.19
C PRO A 413 -28.94 1.34 5.48
N THR A 414 -28.41 0.13 5.30
CA THR A 414 -29.11 -1.02 4.70
C THR A 414 -30.08 -1.73 5.62
N GLY A 415 -30.14 -1.34 6.91
CA GLY A 415 -30.92 -2.01 7.94
C GLY A 415 -30.35 -3.38 8.40
N LEU A 416 -29.21 -3.80 7.89
CA LEU A 416 -28.59 -5.07 8.28
C LEU A 416 -28.21 -5.09 9.76
N LEU A 417 -28.56 -6.18 10.42
CA LEU A 417 -28.29 -6.40 11.83
C LEU A 417 -26.92 -7.08 12.02
N ASP A 418 -26.33 -6.93 13.19
CA ASP A 418 -25.23 -7.80 13.60
C ASP A 418 -25.70 -9.26 13.66
N PRO A 419 -24.86 -10.25 13.30
CA PRO A 419 -25.29 -11.63 13.15
C PRO A 419 -25.67 -12.25 14.50
N LYS A 420 -26.60 -13.22 14.45
CA LYS A 420 -26.92 -14.03 15.62
C LYS A 420 -25.76 -14.98 15.93
N ILE A 421 -25.34 -15.02 17.18
CA ILE A 421 -24.29 -15.92 17.66
C ILE A 421 -24.92 -17.14 18.31
N THR A 422 -24.41 -18.34 17.96
CA THR A 422 -24.79 -19.61 18.56
C THR A 422 -23.54 -20.31 19.09
N ILE A 423 -23.59 -20.78 20.33
CA ILE A 423 -22.51 -21.57 20.91
C ILE A 423 -22.89 -23.03 20.80
N LYS A 424 -21.98 -23.86 20.29
CA LYS A 424 -22.12 -25.31 20.18
C LYS A 424 -20.91 -26.01 20.82
N PRO A 425 -21.07 -27.25 21.34
CA PRO A 425 -19.96 -27.98 21.96
C PRO A 425 -18.88 -28.31 20.93
N THR A 426 -17.66 -28.53 21.41
CA THR A 426 -16.53 -28.96 20.56
C THR A 426 -16.63 -30.43 20.15
N GLU A 427 -17.35 -31.24 20.92
CA GLU A 427 -17.63 -32.64 20.58
C GLU A 427 -18.45 -32.72 19.27
N ASN A 428 -17.96 -33.48 18.30
CA ASN A 428 -18.54 -33.60 16.95
C ASN A 428 -18.65 -32.30 16.16
N GLN A 429 -17.83 -31.30 16.49
CA GLN A 429 -17.86 -29.97 15.86
C GLN A 429 -17.70 -30.04 14.32
N ILE A 430 -16.92 -30.99 13.79
CA ILE A 430 -16.69 -31.11 12.34
C ILE A 430 -17.92 -31.65 11.62
N ASP A 431 -18.59 -32.67 12.17
CA ASP A 431 -19.81 -33.23 11.56
C ASP A 431 -20.96 -32.20 11.58
N ASP A 432 -21.11 -31.48 12.69
CA ASP A 432 -22.09 -30.39 12.81
C ASP A 432 -21.75 -29.26 11.81
N LEU A 433 -20.47 -28.89 11.69
CA LEU A 433 -20.01 -27.89 10.73
C LEU A 433 -20.35 -28.28 9.29
N ILE A 434 -20.13 -29.53 8.90
CA ILE A 434 -20.49 -30.05 7.57
C ILE A 434 -21.99 -29.91 7.32
N GLY A 435 -22.82 -30.25 8.30
CA GLY A 435 -24.27 -30.08 8.24
C GLY A 435 -24.69 -28.64 7.99
N GLU A 436 -24.05 -27.69 8.71
CA GLU A 436 -24.33 -26.25 8.56
C GLU A 436 -23.79 -25.70 7.23
N ILE A 437 -22.64 -26.16 6.75
CA ILE A 437 -22.10 -25.81 5.43
C ILE A 437 -23.07 -26.22 4.33
N ASN A 438 -23.49 -27.49 4.31
CA ASN A 438 -24.39 -28.01 3.29
C ASN A 438 -25.70 -27.21 3.24
N LYS A 439 -26.27 -26.87 4.39
CA LYS A 439 -27.46 -26.06 4.52
C LYS A 439 -27.31 -24.65 3.90
N ARG A 440 -26.11 -24.04 3.98
CA ARG A 440 -25.82 -22.75 3.37
C ARG A 440 -25.54 -22.89 1.87
N ASN A 441 -24.86 -23.96 1.46
CA ASN A 441 -24.57 -24.24 0.06
C ASN A 441 -25.86 -24.47 -0.75
N GLU A 442 -26.85 -25.18 -0.20
CA GLU A 442 -28.17 -25.34 -0.81
C GLU A 442 -28.89 -24.01 -1.05
N GLN A 443 -28.61 -22.99 -0.22
CA GLN A 443 -29.16 -21.64 -0.34
C GLN A 443 -28.29 -20.73 -1.25
N GLY A 444 -27.15 -21.20 -1.75
CA GLY A 444 -26.22 -20.43 -2.58
C GLY A 444 -25.29 -19.48 -1.80
N PHE A 445 -25.21 -19.63 -0.47
CA PHE A 445 -24.35 -18.80 0.38
C PHE A 445 -22.97 -19.41 0.58
N ARG A 446 -22.03 -18.57 1.08
CA ARG A 446 -20.66 -18.96 1.38
C ARG A 446 -20.41 -19.06 2.87
N THR A 447 -19.40 -19.86 3.24
CA THR A 447 -19.01 -20.09 4.63
C THR A 447 -17.55 -19.74 4.86
N LEU A 448 -17.28 -19.06 5.98
CA LEU A 448 -15.92 -18.83 6.49
C LEU A 448 -15.67 -19.68 7.73
N VAL A 449 -14.54 -20.36 7.80
CA VAL A 449 -14.16 -21.19 8.95
C VAL A 449 -12.82 -20.71 9.50
N THR A 450 -12.75 -20.37 10.78
CA THR A 450 -11.50 -19.94 11.43
C THR A 450 -10.96 -21.02 12.36
N THR A 451 -9.67 -21.36 12.17
CA THR A 451 -8.91 -22.31 12.98
C THR A 451 -7.83 -21.62 13.81
N LEU A 452 -7.12 -22.34 14.68
CA LEU A 452 -6.05 -21.80 15.51
C LEU A 452 -4.66 -21.93 14.89
N THR A 453 -4.44 -22.93 14.04
CA THR A 453 -3.13 -23.21 13.46
C THR A 453 -3.22 -23.47 11.96
N LYS A 454 -2.08 -23.29 11.26
CA LYS A 454 -1.95 -23.57 9.83
C LYS A 454 -2.26 -25.04 9.54
N ARG A 455 -1.70 -25.94 10.33
CA ARG A 455 -1.92 -27.38 10.20
C ARG A 455 -3.41 -27.75 10.34
N MET A 456 -4.11 -27.20 11.34
CA MET A 456 -5.56 -27.43 11.48
C MET A 456 -6.35 -26.95 10.26
N ALA A 457 -5.93 -25.82 9.66
CA ALA A 457 -6.58 -25.30 8.45
C ALA A 457 -6.36 -26.24 7.26
N GLU A 458 -5.15 -26.76 7.09
CA GLU A 458 -4.77 -27.72 6.04
C GLU A 458 -5.53 -29.04 6.24
N ASP A 459 -5.41 -29.66 7.43
CA ASP A 459 -6.08 -30.94 7.75
C ASP A 459 -7.61 -30.84 7.56
N LEU A 460 -8.22 -29.72 7.97
CA LEU A 460 -9.65 -29.49 7.78
C LEU A 460 -10.03 -29.32 6.31
N THR A 461 -9.21 -28.64 5.53
CA THR A 461 -9.42 -28.44 4.09
C THR A 461 -9.39 -29.78 3.36
N ASP A 462 -8.40 -30.62 3.67
CA ASP A 462 -8.27 -31.96 3.08
C ASP A 462 -9.47 -32.85 3.45
N TYR A 463 -9.90 -32.80 4.71
CA TYR A 463 -11.06 -33.56 5.15
C TYR A 463 -12.35 -33.11 4.46
N LEU A 464 -12.62 -31.79 4.39
CA LEU A 464 -13.80 -31.24 3.73
C LEU A 464 -13.80 -31.56 2.22
N THR A 465 -12.63 -31.52 1.58
CA THR A 465 -12.47 -31.92 0.18
C THR A 465 -12.80 -33.42 0.01
N GLY A 466 -12.35 -34.26 0.93
CA GLY A 466 -12.60 -35.72 0.93
C GLY A 466 -14.08 -36.04 1.06
N VAL A 467 -14.90 -35.23 1.71
CA VAL A 467 -16.36 -35.40 1.78
C VAL A 467 -17.13 -34.65 0.68
N GLY A 468 -16.42 -34.09 -0.31
CA GLY A 468 -17.02 -33.52 -1.53
C GLY A 468 -17.42 -32.05 -1.42
N ILE A 469 -16.96 -31.31 -0.39
CA ILE A 469 -17.20 -29.88 -0.24
C ILE A 469 -16.13 -29.12 -1.03
N LYS A 470 -16.52 -28.12 -1.81
CA LYS A 470 -15.60 -27.22 -2.51
C LYS A 470 -15.01 -26.22 -1.52
N VAL A 471 -13.78 -26.42 -1.11
CA VAL A 471 -13.09 -25.65 -0.08
C VAL A 471 -11.71 -25.21 -0.53
N ARG A 472 -11.30 -24.03 -0.09
CA ARG A 472 -9.90 -23.55 -0.14
C ARG A 472 -9.45 -23.09 1.24
N TYR A 473 -8.15 -23.12 1.48
CA TYR A 473 -7.57 -22.51 2.68
C TYR A 473 -6.72 -21.29 2.34
N MET A 474 -6.57 -20.41 3.32
CA MET A 474 -5.78 -19.20 3.20
C MET A 474 -4.86 -19.04 4.42
N HIS A 475 -3.58 -18.73 4.19
CA HIS A 475 -2.58 -18.50 5.25
C HIS A 475 -1.72 -17.25 4.98
N SER A 476 -0.79 -16.94 5.90
CA SER A 476 0.03 -15.72 5.87
C SER A 476 0.99 -15.64 4.68
N ASP A 477 1.37 -16.80 4.11
CA ASP A 477 2.43 -16.88 3.10
C ASP A 477 1.90 -16.70 1.67
N ILE A 478 0.58 -16.56 1.52
CA ILE A 478 -0.09 -16.29 0.23
C ILE A 478 0.14 -14.83 -0.17
N SER A 479 0.54 -14.61 -1.42
CA SER A 479 0.76 -13.28 -1.97
C SER A 479 -0.52 -12.42 -1.97
N THR A 480 -0.37 -11.09 -2.03
CA THR A 480 -1.52 -10.17 -2.06
C THR A 480 -2.42 -10.40 -3.29
N ILE A 481 -1.82 -10.70 -4.44
CA ILE A 481 -2.55 -10.96 -5.69
C ILE A 481 -3.32 -12.27 -5.58
N GLU A 482 -2.66 -13.35 -5.18
CA GLU A 482 -3.30 -14.66 -5.01
C GLU A 482 -4.43 -14.62 -3.96
N ARG A 483 -4.27 -13.82 -2.91
CA ARG A 483 -5.32 -13.57 -1.92
C ARG A 483 -6.54 -12.90 -2.54
N ALA A 484 -6.33 -11.91 -3.42
CA ALA A 484 -7.41 -11.23 -4.13
C ALA A 484 -8.15 -12.19 -5.08
N GLU A 485 -7.42 -13.08 -5.76
CA GLU A 485 -7.99 -14.13 -6.61
C GLU A 485 -8.84 -15.11 -5.81
N ILE A 486 -8.34 -15.63 -4.69
CA ILE A 486 -9.11 -16.54 -3.81
C ILE A 486 -10.42 -15.90 -3.36
N ILE A 487 -10.41 -14.63 -3.02
CA ILE A 487 -11.62 -13.91 -2.60
C ILE A 487 -12.58 -13.73 -3.76
N LYS A 488 -12.08 -13.37 -4.94
CA LYS A 488 -12.88 -13.28 -6.17
C LYS A 488 -13.54 -14.61 -6.48
N ASP A 489 -12.80 -15.71 -6.45
CA ASP A 489 -13.29 -17.06 -6.71
C ASP A 489 -14.38 -17.49 -5.70
N LEU A 490 -14.20 -17.16 -4.40
CA LEU A 490 -15.23 -17.39 -3.39
C LEU A 490 -16.52 -16.62 -3.71
N ARG A 491 -16.40 -15.35 -4.09
CA ARG A 491 -17.56 -14.51 -4.46
C ARG A 491 -18.25 -15.01 -5.72
N MET A 492 -17.50 -15.49 -6.70
CA MET A 492 -18.01 -16.06 -7.94
C MET A 492 -18.64 -17.45 -7.73
N GLY A 493 -18.33 -18.13 -6.62
CA GLY A 493 -18.85 -19.44 -6.31
C GLY A 493 -18.09 -20.61 -6.93
N GLU A 494 -16.83 -20.39 -7.29
CA GLU A 494 -15.94 -21.46 -7.72
C GLU A 494 -15.73 -22.48 -6.58
N PHE A 495 -15.79 -22.01 -5.33
CA PHE A 495 -15.81 -22.80 -4.12
C PHE A 495 -16.72 -22.20 -3.06
N ASP A 496 -17.12 -22.99 -2.05
CA ASP A 496 -18.18 -22.63 -1.10
C ASP A 496 -17.65 -22.28 0.28
N VAL A 497 -16.49 -22.79 0.66
CA VAL A 497 -15.91 -22.65 1.99
C VAL A 497 -14.49 -22.14 1.94
N LEU A 498 -14.22 -21.12 2.72
CA LEU A 498 -12.86 -20.61 2.93
C LEU A 498 -12.42 -20.89 4.37
N VAL A 499 -11.34 -21.65 4.52
CA VAL A 499 -10.75 -22.01 5.81
C VAL A 499 -9.48 -21.20 6.06
N GLY A 500 -9.22 -20.78 7.27
CA GLY A 500 -7.94 -20.17 7.63
C GLY A 500 -7.81 -19.74 9.09
N ILE A 501 -6.62 -19.27 9.45
CA ILE A 501 -6.29 -18.91 10.85
C ILE A 501 -6.79 -17.51 11.18
N ASN A 502 -6.42 -16.55 10.38
CA ASN A 502 -6.65 -15.12 10.59
C ASN A 502 -7.13 -14.48 9.30
N LEU A 503 -8.12 -15.16 8.72
CA LEU A 503 -8.52 -14.97 7.34
C LEU A 503 -8.82 -13.52 6.98
N LEU A 504 -9.33 -12.75 7.93
CA LEU A 504 -10.15 -11.64 7.55
C LEU A 504 -10.12 -10.53 8.57
N ARG A 505 -8.92 -10.21 9.09
CA ARG A 505 -8.85 -9.11 10.05
C ARG A 505 -9.39 -7.81 9.47
N GLU A 506 -9.07 -7.49 8.18
CA GLU A 506 -9.39 -6.16 7.66
C GLU A 506 -9.58 -6.17 6.13
N GLY A 507 -10.45 -5.29 5.65
CA GLY A 507 -10.54 -4.92 4.23
C GLY A 507 -11.35 -5.84 3.31
N LEU A 508 -12.00 -6.90 3.80
CA LEU A 508 -12.78 -7.79 2.96
C LEU A 508 -14.28 -7.55 3.07
N ASP A 509 -14.87 -7.30 1.93
CA ASP A 509 -16.30 -7.09 1.75
C ASP A 509 -16.89 -8.25 0.95
N ILE A 510 -17.42 -9.26 1.65
CA ILE A 510 -17.97 -10.49 1.03
C ILE A 510 -19.44 -10.64 1.47
N PRO A 511 -20.39 -9.98 0.79
CA PRO A 511 -21.80 -10.07 1.14
C PRO A 511 -22.42 -11.45 0.94
N GLU A 512 -21.77 -12.33 0.20
CA GLU A 512 -22.20 -13.70 -0.06
C GLU A 512 -22.01 -14.64 1.16
N VAL A 513 -21.24 -14.21 2.18
CA VAL A 513 -20.99 -15.00 3.39
C VAL A 513 -22.17 -14.90 4.34
N ALA A 514 -22.84 -16.03 4.57
CA ALA A 514 -23.94 -16.15 5.52
C ALA A 514 -23.57 -16.92 6.80
N LEU A 515 -22.48 -17.67 6.81
CA LEU A 515 -21.99 -18.40 7.98
C LEU A 515 -20.53 -18.08 8.26
N VAL A 516 -20.25 -17.78 9.52
CA VAL A 516 -18.90 -17.74 10.07
C VAL A 516 -18.81 -18.77 11.20
N ALA A 517 -17.96 -19.75 11.04
CA ALA A 517 -17.69 -20.78 12.05
C ALA A 517 -16.35 -20.54 12.71
N ILE A 518 -16.34 -20.48 14.04
CA ILE A 518 -15.14 -20.28 14.85
C ILE A 518 -14.89 -21.56 15.66
N LEU A 519 -13.91 -22.34 15.21
CA LEU A 519 -13.51 -23.57 15.90
C LEU A 519 -12.67 -23.25 17.13
N ASP A 520 -12.81 -24.06 18.18
CA ASP A 520 -12.06 -23.90 19.43
C ASP A 520 -12.10 -22.44 19.94
N ALA A 521 -13.30 -21.88 20.02
CA ALA A 521 -13.48 -20.46 20.40
C ALA A 521 -13.11 -20.19 21.86
N ASP A 522 -13.07 -21.20 22.71
CA ASP A 522 -12.69 -21.15 24.12
C ASP A 522 -11.17 -21.21 24.39
N LYS A 523 -10.36 -21.42 23.37
CA LYS A 523 -8.90 -21.38 23.51
C LYS A 523 -8.41 -19.95 23.53
N GLU A 524 -8.41 -19.33 24.72
CA GLU A 524 -7.99 -17.92 24.87
C GLU A 524 -6.59 -17.68 24.30
N GLY A 525 -6.43 -16.55 23.62
CA GLY A 525 -5.21 -16.10 22.98
C GLY A 525 -5.47 -14.96 22.04
N PHE A 526 -4.42 -14.52 21.36
CA PHE A 526 -4.50 -13.39 20.44
C PHE A 526 -5.58 -13.54 19.33
N LEU A 527 -5.76 -14.77 18.80
CA LEU A 527 -6.76 -15.08 17.77
C LEU A 527 -8.19 -15.21 18.30
N ARG A 528 -8.38 -15.29 19.60
CA ARG A 528 -9.66 -15.43 20.29
C ARG A 528 -9.86 -14.33 21.34
N SER A 529 -9.14 -13.20 21.18
CA SER A 529 -9.38 -11.99 21.97
C SER A 529 -10.74 -11.40 21.63
N GLU A 530 -11.32 -10.61 22.54
CA GLU A 530 -12.56 -9.86 22.32
C GLU A 530 -12.58 -9.16 20.95
N MET A 531 -11.52 -8.42 20.64
CA MET A 531 -11.35 -7.66 19.42
C MET A 531 -11.38 -8.56 18.17
N SER A 532 -10.59 -9.65 18.21
CA SER A 532 -10.52 -10.62 17.11
C SER A 532 -11.86 -11.31 16.86
N LEU A 533 -12.58 -11.66 17.94
CA LEU A 533 -13.90 -12.27 17.83
C LEU A 533 -14.93 -11.29 17.22
N ILE A 534 -15.01 -10.05 17.70
CA ILE A 534 -15.96 -9.04 17.15
C ILE A 534 -15.71 -8.80 15.66
N GLN A 535 -14.44 -8.73 15.24
CA GLN A 535 -14.10 -8.55 13.83
C GLN A 535 -14.48 -9.75 12.97
N THR A 536 -14.23 -10.97 13.47
CA THR A 536 -14.61 -12.20 12.78
C THR A 536 -16.14 -12.33 12.68
N ILE A 537 -16.87 -12.03 13.75
CA ILE A 537 -18.33 -11.96 13.79
C ILE A 537 -18.84 -10.97 12.74
N GLY A 538 -18.25 -9.80 12.65
CA GLY A 538 -18.63 -8.73 11.71
C GLY A 538 -18.56 -9.12 10.24
N ARG A 539 -17.88 -10.23 9.87
CA ARG A 539 -17.86 -10.72 8.48
C ARG A 539 -19.19 -11.29 8.01
N ALA A 540 -20.01 -11.83 8.91
CA ALA A 540 -21.35 -12.27 8.60
C ALA A 540 -22.41 -11.14 8.62
N ALA A 541 -22.04 -9.93 9.03
CA ALA A 541 -22.97 -8.80 9.21
C ALA A 541 -23.40 -8.10 7.91
N ARG A 542 -22.97 -8.59 6.75
CA ARG A 542 -23.31 -8.05 5.42
C ARG A 542 -24.38 -8.83 4.69
N ASN A 543 -24.79 -9.94 5.27
CA ASN A 543 -25.83 -10.81 4.76
C ASN A 543 -27.03 -10.77 5.73
N SER A 544 -28.26 -10.67 5.21
CA SER A 544 -29.48 -10.71 6.01
C SER A 544 -29.66 -12.02 6.78
N GLU A 545 -29.12 -13.12 6.24
CA GLU A 545 -29.15 -14.46 6.84
C GLU A 545 -27.85 -14.78 7.62
N GLY A 546 -27.06 -13.72 7.93
CA GLY A 546 -25.78 -13.84 8.60
C GLY A 546 -25.86 -14.49 9.98
N GLN A 547 -25.11 -15.56 10.21
CA GLN A 547 -25.00 -16.27 11.48
C GLN A 547 -23.54 -16.56 11.83
N VAL A 548 -23.28 -16.66 13.12
CA VAL A 548 -21.98 -17.08 13.65
C VAL A 548 -22.17 -18.29 14.58
N ILE A 549 -21.36 -19.30 14.38
CA ILE A 549 -21.28 -20.45 15.27
C ILE A 549 -19.92 -20.45 15.95
N MET A 550 -19.92 -20.45 17.27
CA MET A 550 -18.73 -20.61 18.09
C MET A 550 -18.73 -22.02 18.68
N TYR A 551 -17.75 -22.83 18.30
CA TYR A 551 -17.58 -24.14 18.93
C TYR A 551 -16.69 -23.97 20.17
N ALA A 552 -17.28 -24.23 21.34
CA ALA A 552 -16.67 -24.03 22.63
C ALA A 552 -17.35 -24.87 23.71
N ASP A 553 -16.58 -25.45 24.61
CA ASP A 553 -17.10 -26.17 25.76
C ASP A 553 -17.32 -25.24 26.96
N THR A 554 -16.60 -24.12 27.02
CA THR A 554 -16.72 -23.09 28.05
C THR A 554 -16.79 -21.70 27.44
N VAL A 555 -17.61 -20.81 28.02
CA VAL A 555 -17.65 -19.41 27.60
C VAL A 555 -16.58 -18.62 28.32
N THR A 556 -15.56 -18.21 27.59
CA THR A 556 -14.46 -17.40 28.14
C THR A 556 -14.87 -15.93 28.35
N LYS A 557 -14.01 -15.17 29.05
CA LYS A 557 -14.25 -13.73 29.26
C LYS A 557 -14.28 -12.96 27.94
N SER A 558 -13.38 -13.31 27.01
CA SER A 558 -13.32 -12.68 25.69
C SER A 558 -14.54 -12.99 24.85
N MET A 559 -15.00 -14.25 24.85
CA MET A 559 -16.26 -14.65 24.19
C MET A 559 -17.45 -13.89 24.75
N LYS A 560 -17.59 -13.87 26.11
CA LYS A 560 -18.71 -13.19 26.75
C LYS A 560 -18.80 -11.71 26.34
N LYS A 561 -17.70 -10.99 26.41
CA LYS A 561 -17.66 -9.58 26.00
C LYS A 561 -18.00 -9.38 24.53
N ALA A 562 -17.49 -10.25 23.64
CA ALA A 562 -17.81 -10.16 22.21
C ALA A 562 -19.27 -10.45 21.92
N ILE A 563 -19.89 -11.40 22.61
CA ILE A 563 -21.30 -11.73 22.52
C ILE A 563 -22.16 -10.59 23.06
N ASP A 564 -21.89 -10.14 24.30
CA ASP A 564 -22.63 -9.07 24.93
C ASP A 564 -22.64 -7.79 24.08
N GLU A 565 -21.49 -7.42 23.50
CA GLU A 565 -21.37 -6.24 22.61
C GLU A 565 -22.12 -6.44 21.28
N THR A 566 -22.04 -7.64 20.69
CA THR A 566 -22.77 -7.95 19.45
C THR A 566 -24.27 -7.90 19.66
N ASP A 567 -24.75 -8.45 20.78
CA ASP A 567 -26.18 -8.43 21.15
C ASP A 567 -26.66 -7.02 21.46
N ARG A 568 -25.85 -6.20 22.16
CA ARG A 568 -26.14 -4.77 22.39
C ARG A 568 -26.33 -4.03 21.06
N ARG A 569 -25.39 -4.18 20.14
CA ARG A 569 -25.46 -3.54 18.81
C ARG A 569 -26.67 -4.02 18.04
N ARG A 570 -26.91 -5.33 18.01
CA ARG A 570 -28.07 -5.93 17.35
C ARG A 570 -29.40 -5.37 17.91
N GLY A 571 -29.50 -5.23 19.22
CA GLY A 571 -30.70 -4.66 19.86
C GLY A 571 -30.99 -3.21 19.45
N ILE A 572 -29.92 -2.37 19.37
CA ILE A 572 -30.04 -0.98 18.90
C ILE A 572 -30.50 -0.95 17.43
N GLN A 573 -29.86 -1.77 16.58
CA GLN A 573 -30.18 -1.86 15.15
C GLN A 573 -31.61 -2.33 14.90
N GLN A 574 -32.06 -3.35 15.63
CA GLN A 574 -33.40 -3.89 15.51
C GLN A 574 -34.44 -2.84 15.92
N LYS A 575 -34.25 -2.17 17.05
CA LYS A 575 -35.15 -1.11 17.51
C LYS A 575 -35.24 0.03 16.48
N PHE A 576 -34.10 0.46 15.94
CA PHE A 576 -34.09 1.49 14.91
C PHE A 576 -34.87 1.08 13.66
N ASN A 577 -34.67 -0.17 13.19
CA ASN A 577 -35.38 -0.69 12.03
C ASN A 577 -36.89 -0.75 12.26
N GLU A 578 -37.36 -1.19 13.46
CA GLU A 578 -38.77 -1.24 13.84
C GLU A 578 -39.37 0.16 13.88
N GLU A 579 -38.69 1.15 14.48
CA GLU A 579 -39.15 2.55 14.57
C GLU A 579 -39.28 3.24 13.19
N HIS A 580 -38.43 2.86 12.23
CA HIS A 580 -38.38 3.48 10.90
C HIS A 580 -38.97 2.60 9.78
N GLY A 581 -39.51 1.41 10.12
CA GLY A 581 -40.07 0.48 9.13
C GLY A 581 -39.06 -0.04 8.09
N ILE A 582 -37.78 -0.17 8.48
CA ILE A 582 -36.71 -0.60 7.58
C ILE A 582 -36.64 -2.13 7.55
N ILE A 583 -36.67 -2.71 6.35
CA ILE A 583 -36.48 -4.14 6.14
C ILE A 583 -35.03 -4.38 5.73
N PRO A 584 -34.25 -5.20 6.49
CA PRO A 584 -32.87 -5.51 6.16
C PRO A 584 -32.72 -6.07 4.74
N LYS A 585 -31.77 -5.54 3.98
CA LYS A 585 -31.46 -6.03 2.62
C LYS A 585 -29.97 -6.33 2.48
N THR A 586 -29.66 -7.53 2.00
CA THR A 586 -28.27 -7.90 1.66
C THR A 586 -27.73 -6.94 0.61
N ILE A 587 -26.52 -6.46 0.81
CA ILE A 587 -25.82 -5.57 -0.13
C ILE A 587 -25.47 -6.39 -1.37
N LYS A 588 -25.89 -5.92 -2.54
CA LYS A 588 -25.37 -6.42 -3.82
C LYS A 588 -24.25 -5.47 -4.26
N LYS A 589 -23.05 -5.96 -4.35
CA LYS A 589 -21.88 -5.19 -4.79
C LYS A 589 -21.29 -5.89 -6.00
N ASP A 590 -21.05 -5.15 -7.07
CA ASP A 590 -20.38 -5.69 -8.24
C ASP A 590 -19.03 -6.25 -7.85
N ILE A 591 -18.64 -7.37 -8.47
CA ILE A 591 -17.33 -7.96 -8.29
C ILE A 591 -16.37 -7.12 -9.12
N ARG A 592 -15.94 -5.97 -8.57
CA ARG A 592 -14.91 -5.14 -9.20
C ARG A 592 -13.59 -5.89 -9.07
N ASP A 593 -12.82 -5.89 -10.14
CA ASP A 593 -11.48 -6.46 -10.14
C ASP A 593 -10.58 -5.55 -9.29
N ILE A 594 -10.42 -5.90 -8.00
CA ILE A 594 -9.41 -5.27 -7.12
C ILE A 594 -8.02 -5.49 -7.73
N ILE A 595 -7.87 -6.53 -8.54
CA ILE A 595 -6.66 -6.85 -9.30
C ILE A 595 -6.38 -5.79 -10.36
N GLU A 596 -7.39 -5.21 -11.00
CA GLU A 596 -7.19 -4.10 -11.96
C GLU A 596 -6.68 -2.82 -11.29
N SER A 597 -7.05 -2.54 -10.06
CA SER A 597 -6.53 -1.40 -9.29
C SER A 597 -5.17 -1.66 -8.63
N LEU A 598 -4.75 -2.92 -8.56
CA LEU A 598 -3.45 -3.37 -8.03
C LEU A 598 -2.48 -3.81 -9.13
N LYS A 599 -2.98 -4.14 -10.32
CA LYS A 599 -2.11 -4.28 -11.49
C LYS A 599 -1.52 -2.90 -11.78
N PRO A 600 -0.21 -2.83 -12.10
CA PRO A 600 0.27 -1.71 -12.89
C PRO A 600 -0.74 -1.55 -14.03
N ILE A 601 -1.14 -0.35 -14.35
CA ILE A 601 -1.81 -0.10 -15.62
C ILE A 601 -0.81 -0.65 -16.63
N GLU A 602 -1.05 -1.88 -17.10
CA GLU A 602 -0.34 -2.38 -18.27
C GLU A 602 -0.69 -1.35 -19.32
N ASP A 603 0.25 -0.47 -19.61
CA ASP A 603 0.18 0.30 -20.83
C ASP A 603 -0.15 -0.69 -21.91
N ASP A 604 -1.29 -0.53 -22.57
CA ASP A 604 -1.65 -1.26 -23.81
C ASP A 604 -0.62 -1.00 -24.95
N THR A 605 0.50 -0.38 -24.60
CA THR A 605 1.66 -0.07 -25.43
C THR A 605 2.88 -0.98 -25.23
N GLU A 606 2.85 -2.00 -24.34
CA GLU A 606 3.81 -3.08 -24.51
C GLU A 606 3.54 -3.72 -25.85
N THR A 607 4.44 -3.48 -26.80
CA THR A 607 4.35 -4.08 -28.13
C THR A 607 4.20 -5.59 -27.95
N ALA A 608 3.35 -6.20 -28.77
CA ALA A 608 3.15 -7.66 -28.74
C ALA A 608 4.47 -8.44 -28.76
N GLU A 609 5.57 -7.81 -29.22
CA GLU A 609 6.94 -8.32 -29.23
C GLU A 609 7.58 -8.38 -27.82
N GLU A 610 7.39 -7.39 -26.95
CA GLU A 610 7.94 -7.39 -25.59
C GLU A 610 7.24 -8.42 -24.70
N ASN A 611 5.92 -8.59 -24.87
CA ASN A 611 5.18 -9.67 -24.20
C ASN A 611 5.67 -11.06 -24.66
N ILE A 612 5.95 -11.25 -25.94
CA ILE A 612 6.49 -12.53 -26.44
C ILE A 612 7.88 -12.79 -25.84
N ILE A 613 8.75 -11.82 -25.77
CA ILE A 613 10.10 -11.93 -25.18
C ILE A 613 10.03 -12.28 -23.69
N ASN A 614 9.08 -11.70 -22.95
CA ASN A 614 8.86 -12.02 -21.54
C ASN A 614 8.33 -13.46 -21.35
N TYR A 615 7.40 -13.92 -22.20
CA TYR A 615 6.92 -15.30 -22.18
C TYR A 615 8.04 -16.29 -22.54
N GLU A 616 8.88 -15.99 -23.54
CA GLU A 616 10.01 -16.84 -23.93
C GLU A 616 11.04 -16.97 -22.80
N LYS A 617 11.33 -15.88 -22.08
CA LYS A 617 12.20 -15.87 -20.90
C LYS A 617 11.63 -16.73 -19.78
N THR A 618 10.34 -16.59 -19.48
CA THR A 618 9.64 -17.41 -18.48
C THR A 618 9.61 -18.88 -18.84
N ILE A 619 9.40 -19.22 -20.11
CA ILE A 619 9.46 -20.60 -20.60
C ILE A 619 10.87 -21.18 -20.42
N ALA A 620 11.91 -20.44 -20.75
CA ALA A 620 13.30 -20.89 -20.58
C ALA A 620 13.64 -21.16 -19.09
N GLU A 621 13.17 -20.33 -18.17
CA GLU A 621 13.34 -20.53 -16.72
C GLU A 621 12.58 -21.77 -16.22
N LEU A 622 11.36 -22.00 -16.69
CA LEU A 622 10.57 -23.18 -16.35
C LEU A 622 11.17 -24.45 -16.93
N GLN A 623 11.75 -24.39 -18.14
CA GLN A 623 12.48 -25.52 -18.75
C GLN A 623 13.71 -25.89 -17.94
N ALA A 624 14.49 -24.92 -17.48
CA ALA A 624 15.64 -25.15 -16.61
C ALA A 624 15.24 -25.83 -15.29
N LYS A 625 14.15 -25.37 -14.67
CA LYS A 625 13.58 -25.98 -13.45
C LYS A 625 13.07 -27.39 -13.70
N MET A 626 12.40 -27.64 -14.82
CA MET A 626 11.92 -28.97 -15.20
C MET A 626 13.04 -29.98 -15.39
N ILE A 627 14.14 -29.58 -16.04
CA ILE A 627 15.33 -30.41 -16.22
C ILE A 627 15.93 -30.75 -14.85
N LYS A 628 16.08 -29.77 -13.98
CA LYS A 628 16.62 -29.95 -12.64
C LYS A 628 15.76 -30.86 -11.77
N ALA A 629 14.44 -30.76 -11.83
CA ALA A 629 13.52 -31.66 -11.15
C ALA A 629 13.61 -33.08 -11.70
N ALA A 630 13.78 -33.24 -13.03
CA ALA A 630 13.98 -34.56 -13.66
C ALA A 630 15.33 -35.20 -13.26
N GLU A 631 16.40 -34.43 -13.16
CA GLU A 631 17.72 -34.87 -12.67
C GLU A 631 17.65 -35.33 -11.20
N ASN A 632 16.82 -34.66 -10.38
CA ASN A 632 16.57 -35.02 -8.98
C ASN A 632 15.59 -36.19 -8.82
N LEU A 633 15.09 -36.80 -9.92
CA LEU A 633 14.07 -37.85 -9.93
C LEU A 633 12.68 -37.44 -9.39
N GLU A 634 12.40 -36.14 -9.34
CA GLU A 634 11.10 -35.57 -8.93
C GLU A 634 10.15 -35.49 -10.13
N PHE A 635 9.73 -36.67 -10.62
CA PHE A 635 9.00 -36.78 -11.89
C PHE A 635 7.61 -36.14 -11.89
N GLU A 636 6.92 -36.05 -10.76
CA GLU A 636 5.63 -35.37 -10.64
C GLU A 636 5.79 -33.85 -10.80
N GLU A 637 6.82 -33.27 -10.19
CA GLU A 637 7.13 -31.86 -10.32
C GLU A 637 7.59 -31.51 -11.74
N ALA A 638 8.45 -32.32 -12.33
CA ALA A 638 8.85 -32.19 -13.72
C ALA A 638 7.66 -32.26 -14.69
N ALA A 639 6.69 -33.12 -14.44
CA ALA A 639 5.45 -33.22 -15.24
C ALA A 639 4.56 -31.96 -15.09
N ALA A 640 4.40 -31.45 -13.89
CA ALA A 640 3.64 -30.22 -13.62
C ALA A 640 4.28 -28.98 -14.33
N LEU A 641 5.59 -28.87 -14.28
CA LEU A 641 6.34 -27.80 -14.97
C LEU A 641 6.21 -27.93 -16.49
N ARG A 642 6.28 -29.13 -17.05
CA ARG A 642 6.05 -29.40 -18.49
C ARG A 642 4.65 -28.96 -18.91
N ASP A 643 3.63 -29.28 -18.13
CA ASP A 643 2.25 -28.94 -18.47
C ASP A 643 2.00 -27.42 -18.38
N ARG A 644 2.70 -26.74 -17.47
CA ARG A 644 2.69 -25.27 -17.38
C ARG A 644 3.38 -24.61 -18.57
N ILE A 645 4.52 -25.14 -19.03
CA ILE A 645 5.20 -24.69 -20.25
C ILE A 645 4.27 -24.82 -21.46
N ARG A 646 3.64 -25.98 -21.66
CA ARG A 646 2.69 -26.21 -22.76
C ARG A 646 1.50 -25.25 -22.75
N LYS A 647 1.03 -24.85 -21.57
CA LYS A 647 -0.03 -23.87 -21.42
C LYS A 647 0.39 -22.50 -21.90
N LEU A 648 1.58 -22.03 -21.51
CA LEU A 648 2.16 -20.76 -21.92
C LEU A 648 2.43 -20.72 -23.44
N GLU A 649 2.99 -21.79 -24.01
CA GLU A 649 3.21 -21.92 -25.45
C GLU A 649 1.89 -21.82 -26.25
N LYS A 650 0.81 -22.40 -25.71
CA LYS A 650 -0.53 -22.33 -26.33
C LYS A 650 -1.15 -20.93 -26.24
N GLU A 651 -0.84 -20.18 -25.19
CA GLU A 651 -1.26 -18.78 -25.04
C GLU A 651 -0.52 -17.85 -26.01
N ILE A 652 0.78 -18.03 -26.17
CA ILE A 652 1.59 -17.34 -27.20
C ILE A 652 1.01 -17.62 -28.60
N GLY A 653 0.73 -18.88 -28.93
CA GLY A 653 0.16 -19.26 -30.21
C GLY A 653 -1.20 -18.63 -30.49
N LYS A 654 -2.07 -18.44 -29.49
CA LYS A 654 -3.35 -17.74 -29.63
C LYS A 654 -3.21 -16.23 -29.86
N ARG A 655 -2.25 -15.58 -29.21
CA ARG A 655 -1.99 -14.14 -29.38
C ARG A 655 -1.32 -13.83 -30.72
N CYS A 656 -0.46 -14.70 -31.22
CA CYS A 656 0.16 -14.56 -32.55
C CYS A 656 -0.82 -14.71 -33.71
N THR A 657 -1.93 -15.42 -33.56
CA THR A 657 -2.98 -15.56 -34.58
C THR A 657 -3.90 -14.34 -34.70
N GLY A 658 -3.86 -13.40 -33.72
CA GLY A 658 -4.62 -12.15 -33.74
C GLY A 658 -3.91 -10.98 -34.46
N ILE A 659 -2.64 -11.10 -34.79
CA ILE A 659 -1.84 -10.07 -35.44
C ILE A 659 -1.66 -10.43 -36.92
N ASN A 660 -2.34 -9.73 -37.77
CA ASN A 660 -2.29 -9.65 -39.26
C ASN A 660 -1.42 -10.68 -40.02
N GLY A 661 -2.10 -11.35 -40.95
CA GLY A 661 -1.70 -12.48 -41.80
C GLY A 661 -0.53 -12.33 -42.77
N ASN A 662 0.63 -11.76 -42.41
CA ASN A 662 1.73 -11.64 -43.34
C ASN A 662 3.13 -12.09 -42.83
N ASP A 663 3.25 -12.63 -41.64
CA ASP A 663 4.58 -13.09 -41.17
C ASP A 663 4.60 -14.55 -40.66
N THR A 664 4.06 -15.46 -41.47
CA THR A 664 4.12 -16.93 -41.22
C THR A 664 5.50 -17.54 -41.54
N GLY A 665 6.45 -16.76 -42.00
CA GLY A 665 7.78 -17.23 -42.43
C GLY A 665 8.74 -17.54 -41.29
N ARG A 666 8.71 -16.78 -40.21
CA ARG A 666 9.63 -16.95 -39.05
C ARG A 666 9.26 -18.14 -38.15
N TYR A 667 7.97 -18.39 -37.93
CA TYR A 667 7.50 -19.51 -37.10
C TYR A 667 7.75 -20.90 -37.69
N LYS A 668 7.81 -21.04 -39.04
CA LYS A 668 8.16 -22.32 -39.68
C LYS A 668 9.64 -22.66 -39.58
N ALA A 669 10.51 -21.70 -39.32
CA ALA A 669 11.94 -21.92 -39.12
C ALA A 669 12.26 -22.46 -37.72
N ILE A 670 11.52 -22.03 -36.68
CA ILE A 670 11.72 -22.44 -35.28
C ILE A 670 11.23 -23.87 -35.04
N ASN A 671 10.12 -24.28 -35.66
CA ASN A 671 9.59 -25.65 -35.57
C ASN A 671 10.42 -26.68 -36.38
N LYS A 672 11.46 -26.28 -37.07
CA LYS A 672 12.41 -27.18 -37.77
C LYS A 672 13.72 -27.40 -37.00
N LEU A 673 13.94 -26.67 -35.91
CA LEU A 673 15.12 -26.77 -35.03
C LEU A 673 14.80 -27.41 -33.67
N LEU A 674 13.53 -27.68 -33.37
CA LEU A 674 13.03 -28.57 -32.33
C LEU A 674 12.56 -29.89 -32.98
#